data_fbb5df4c860dfbd3cce7280e83ed7d9e
#
_entry.id   fbb5df4c860dfbd3cce7280e83ed7d9e
#
_cell.length_a   1.000
_cell.length_b   1.000
_cell.length_c   1.000
_cell.angle_alpha   90.00
_cell.angle_beta   90.00
_cell.angle_gamma   90.00
#
_symmetry.space_group_name_H-M   'P 1'
#
loop_
_entity.id
_entity.type
_entity.pdbx_description
1 polymer ?
#
loop_
_entity_poly.entity_id
_entity_poly.type
_entity_poly.pdbx_seq_one_letter_code
_entity_poly.pdbx_strand_id
1 'polypeptide(L)'
;MNPVKALTVHGQAIWLDFLARGFIANGELRTLVDQDGVRGVTSNPSIFEKAIGGSDEYDGAISALLKQRDRSVGDLYETLAVEDIQRAADALHSVYDELKGTDGYVSLEVSPYLARDTEGTIVEARRLWKSVSRDNLMVKVPGTAEGIPAIRTLISEGISINVTLLFSQKMYAEVLEAYLAGLETFIANGGDPKRIASVASFFVSRIDTNVDSQLDAKIAAANGDQKKHFEALKGKVAIANAKLAYQHYKKVIASERWKKLADKGAQVQRLLWASTGTKNKAYSDVLYVEELIGQDTVNTVPPATLDAFRDHGKPRDSLEENVADAERVLADLAKSGISLDAITDSLVDDGVKLFAEAFDKLLGAVAYKRAATLSNRLDGQTLKLPADIEKDAKALAETWRAKGTIRALWQRDASVWTNADESKWLGWLDVVAREQNEAERYVAFSGWVKSKAFTDVVVLGMGGSSLGPEVLAETFGQTAGFPKLRILDSTDPAQVRRTEAAIKLDKTLFIVSSKSGGTSEPNALMEYFLVRAGAQAGEQFVAVTDPGSSLEKVATARGFAQIFYGEPTIGGRYSVLSPFGLVPAAAAGIDVAEFLTLTAAMVRSCGTDVPPAENPGVQLGLALAAAARHGRDKLTLTASTRIADFGAWAEQLIAESTGKNGKALIPLEGETLGQPEIYGNDRVFIDLRLSDDTDKAREAALAALEAAGHPVIRIEVMSPAHIGQEFFRFEIATAVAGAVMGINPFDQPDVEAAKIKTRELTSAFETSGSLPAETPVATDGSIAIYTDTANAEALRKAGAGSDLASWLKAHLGRVQPNDYVALLAYLDRDDTNIGAMQNIRMAIRDRKRAATCVGFGPRFLHSTGQAYKGGPNTGVFLQIRADSAADLDVPGQKTSFGVIEAAQARGDFGVLAERGRRALRLHITGDIAKGLATIGAAVQSALK
;
A
#
# COMPACT_ATOMS: atom_id res chain seq x y z
N MET A 1 -15.30 55.96 -1.18
CA MET A 1 -14.32 55.17 -1.98
C MET A 1 -14.33 53.76 -1.37
N ASN A 2 -14.35 52.71 -2.18
CA ASN A 2 -14.26 51.34 -1.64
C ASN A 2 -12.98 51.17 -0.81
N PRO A 3 -13.06 50.79 0.50
CA PRO A 3 -11.88 50.70 1.37
C PRO A 3 -10.81 49.73 0.82
N VAL A 4 -11.21 48.64 0.17
CA VAL A 4 -10.27 47.70 -0.44
C VAL A 4 -9.47 48.34 -1.56
N LYS A 5 -10.14 49.07 -2.45
CA LYS A 5 -9.50 49.80 -3.54
C LYS A 5 -8.59 50.94 -3.05
N ALA A 6 -8.90 51.50 -1.88
CA ALA A 6 -8.08 52.55 -1.28
C ALA A 6 -6.72 52.04 -0.80
N LEU A 7 -6.53 50.76 -0.54
CA LEU A 7 -5.23 50.17 -0.14
C LEU A 7 -4.13 50.46 -1.19
N THR A 8 -4.50 50.56 -2.47
CA THR A 8 -3.54 50.85 -3.54
C THR A 8 -2.94 52.26 -3.45
N VAL A 9 -3.67 53.23 -2.85
CA VAL A 9 -3.15 54.57 -2.60
C VAL A 9 -2.04 54.58 -1.56
N HIS A 10 -2.09 53.56 -0.62
CA HIS A 10 -1.10 53.34 0.42
C HIS A 10 0.01 52.39 -0.03
N GLY A 11 0.03 51.99 -1.33
CA GLY A 11 1.06 51.13 -1.90
C GLY A 11 0.95 49.64 -1.50
N GLN A 12 -0.20 49.24 -0.94
CA GLN A 12 -0.46 47.82 -0.64
C GLN A 12 -1.37 47.20 -1.69
N ALA A 13 -1.01 46.02 -2.21
CA ALA A 13 -1.86 45.20 -3.06
C ALA A 13 -2.73 44.26 -2.22
N ILE A 14 -3.97 44.04 -2.66
CA ILE A 14 -4.86 43.04 -2.09
C ILE A 14 -4.94 41.82 -3.00
N TRP A 15 -4.67 40.65 -2.44
CA TRP A 15 -4.82 39.34 -3.09
C TRP A 15 -5.91 38.55 -2.40
N LEU A 16 -6.50 37.61 -3.12
CA LEU A 16 -7.54 36.71 -2.59
C LEU A 16 -6.96 35.36 -2.21
N ASP A 17 -7.20 34.93 -0.98
CA ASP A 17 -6.83 33.58 -0.49
C ASP A 17 -8.02 32.61 -0.68
N PHE A 18 -8.39 32.41 -1.94
CA PHE A 18 -9.51 31.57 -2.35
C PHE A 18 -9.44 31.24 -3.83
N LEU A 19 -9.83 30.02 -4.19
CA LEU A 19 -9.95 29.56 -5.57
C LEU A 19 -10.99 28.45 -5.65
N ALA A 20 -11.89 28.52 -6.63
CA ALA A 20 -12.83 27.45 -6.99
C ALA A 20 -13.17 27.58 -8.48
N ARG A 21 -13.44 26.45 -9.11
CA ARG A 21 -13.72 26.37 -10.57
C ARG A 21 -14.92 27.22 -10.97
N GLY A 22 -16.03 27.08 -10.23
CA GLY A 22 -17.24 27.86 -10.44
C GLY A 22 -17.04 29.35 -10.26
N PHE A 23 -16.31 29.75 -9.24
CA PHE A 23 -15.97 31.14 -8.95
C PHE A 23 -15.24 31.85 -10.12
N ILE A 24 -14.33 31.13 -10.77
CA ILE A 24 -13.64 31.64 -11.95
C ILE A 24 -14.60 31.67 -13.16
N ALA A 25 -15.30 30.55 -13.38
CA ALA A 25 -16.16 30.38 -14.56
C ALA A 25 -17.36 31.33 -14.58
N ASN A 26 -17.89 31.67 -13.41
CA ASN A 26 -19.01 32.64 -13.28
C ASN A 26 -18.58 34.09 -13.38
N GLY A 27 -17.28 34.38 -13.51
CA GLY A 27 -16.74 35.75 -13.62
C GLY A 27 -16.65 36.48 -12.29
N GLU A 28 -16.87 35.85 -11.16
CA GLU A 28 -16.80 36.49 -9.83
C GLU A 28 -15.40 37.01 -9.53
N LEU A 29 -14.34 36.25 -9.88
CA LEU A 29 -12.95 36.70 -9.75
C LEU A 29 -12.75 38.02 -10.56
N ARG A 30 -13.26 38.08 -11.78
CA ARG A 30 -13.17 39.30 -12.62
C ARG A 30 -13.89 40.45 -11.98
N THR A 31 -15.04 40.23 -11.40
CA THR A 31 -15.81 41.24 -10.68
C THR A 31 -15.01 41.84 -9.52
N LEU A 32 -14.31 41.01 -8.72
CA LEU A 32 -13.45 41.48 -7.62
C LEU A 32 -12.25 42.29 -8.14
N VAL A 33 -11.66 41.87 -9.28
CA VAL A 33 -10.60 42.64 -9.93
C VAL A 33 -11.09 44.03 -10.31
N ASP A 34 -12.24 44.13 -10.98
CA ASP A 34 -12.75 45.39 -11.51
C ASP A 34 -13.32 46.33 -10.42
N GLN A 35 -14.07 45.77 -9.46
CA GLN A 35 -14.76 46.52 -8.43
C GLN A 35 -13.92 46.79 -7.18
N ASP A 36 -13.17 45.79 -6.71
CA ASP A 36 -12.41 45.87 -5.46
C ASP A 36 -10.91 46.11 -5.67
N GLY A 37 -10.43 45.95 -6.91
CA GLY A 37 -9.00 46.14 -7.23
C GLY A 37 -8.15 44.95 -6.73
N VAL A 38 -8.70 43.75 -6.67
CA VAL A 38 -7.93 42.52 -6.37
C VAL A 38 -6.89 42.31 -7.44
N ARG A 39 -5.62 42.10 -7.03
CA ARG A 39 -4.46 42.00 -7.93
C ARG A 39 -3.76 40.66 -7.95
N GLY A 40 -4.25 39.69 -7.22
CA GLY A 40 -3.65 38.35 -7.24
C GLY A 40 -4.50 37.33 -6.50
N VAL A 41 -4.10 36.05 -6.64
CA VAL A 41 -4.75 34.92 -6.00
C VAL A 41 -3.70 34.00 -5.41
N THR A 42 -3.91 33.58 -4.14
CA THR A 42 -3.13 32.51 -3.52
C THR A 42 -3.95 31.25 -3.43
N SER A 43 -3.31 30.12 -3.66
CA SER A 43 -3.87 28.81 -3.41
C SER A 43 -3.02 28.03 -2.40
N ASN A 44 -3.62 27.01 -1.81
CA ASN A 44 -2.99 26.08 -0.90
C ASN A 44 -3.81 24.77 -0.83
N PRO A 45 -3.29 23.69 -0.24
CA PRO A 45 -4.01 22.42 -0.16
C PRO A 45 -5.41 22.52 0.47
N SER A 46 -5.59 23.36 1.48
CA SER A 46 -6.90 23.52 2.14
C SER A 46 -7.95 24.21 1.25
N ILE A 47 -7.52 25.08 0.33
CA ILE A 47 -8.42 25.71 -0.64
C ILE A 47 -8.88 24.67 -1.66
N PHE A 48 -7.96 23.88 -2.22
CA PHE A 48 -8.31 22.80 -3.16
C PHE A 48 -9.11 21.68 -2.50
N GLU A 49 -8.84 21.34 -1.23
CA GLU A 49 -9.62 20.36 -0.48
C GLU A 49 -11.09 20.79 -0.41
N LYS A 50 -11.36 22.03 -0.05
CA LYS A 50 -12.73 22.54 0.01
C LYS A 50 -13.38 22.65 -1.36
N ALA A 51 -12.63 23.08 -2.37
CA ALA A 51 -13.15 23.22 -3.73
C ALA A 51 -13.48 21.87 -4.38
N ILE A 52 -12.56 20.91 -4.34
CA ILE A 52 -12.71 19.60 -4.99
C ILE A 52 -13.51 18.63 -4.11
N GLY A 53 -13.20 18.55 -2.81
CA GLY A 53 -13.86 17.64 -1.87
C GLY A 53 -15.24 18.12 -1.44
N GLY A 54 -15.45 19.42 -1.34
CA GLY A 54 -16.68 20.03 -0.85
C GLY A 54 -17.75 20.33 -1.89
N SER A 55 -17.52 20.02 -3.19
CA SER A 55 -18.49 20.32 -4.24
C SER A 55 -18.52 19.27 -5.35
N ASP A 56 -19.56 19.27 -6.17
CA ASP A 56 -19.72 18.41 -7.36
C ASP A 56 -19.17 19.05 -8.64
N GLU A 57 -18.62 20.25 -8.57
CA GLU A 57 -18.15 21.04 -9.72
C GLU A 57 -17.05 20.33 -10.53
N TYR A 58 -16.30 19.43 -9.88
CA TYR A 58 -15.19 18.70 -10.49
C TYR A 58 -15.56 17.30 -11.03
N ASP A 59 -16.74 16.79 -10.69
CA ASP A 59 -17.13 15.41 -11.03
C ASP A 59 -17.19 15.17 -12.54
N GLY A 60 -17.70 16.16 -13.28
CA GLY A 60 -17.73 16.11 -14.74
C GLY A 60 -16.33 16.07 -15.36
N ALA A 61 -15.37 16.86 -14.83
CA ALA A 61 -14.01 16.88 -15.31
C ALA A 61 -13.26 15.58 -14.95
N ILE A 62 -13.43 15.07 -13.74
CA ILE A 62 -12.86 13.77 -13.31
C ILE A 62 -13.38 12.66 -14.22
N SER A 63 -14.70 12.61 -14.46
CA SER A 63 -15.31 11.62 -15.35
C SER A 63 -14.76 11.70 -16.77
N ALA A 64 -14.60 12.91 -17.31
CA ALA A 64 -14.05 13.11 -18.65
C ALA A 64 -12.58 12.65 -18.75
N LEU A 65 -11.75 12.92 -17.76
CA LEU A 65 -10.36 12.50 -17.70
C LEU A 65 -10.24 10.97 -17.59
N LEU A 66 -11.03 10.33 -16.73
CA LEU A 66 -11.02 8.88 -16.53
C LEU A 66 -11.60 8.10 -17.73
N LYS A 67 -12.49 8.71 -18.51
CA LYS A 67 -12.95 8.12 -19.79
C LYS A 67 -11.86 8.06 -20.85
N GLN A 68 -10.91 9.00 -20.83
CA GLN A 68 -9.78 8.97 -21.77
C GLN A 68 -8.78 7.87 -21.42
N ARG A 69 -8.41 7.81 -20.15
CA ARG A 69 -7.55 6.77 -19.56
C ARG A 69 -7.70 6.79 -18.04
N ASP A 70 -7.45 5.66 -17.40
CA ASP A 70 -7.32 5.63 -15.95
C ASP A 70 -6.05 6.37 -15.50
N ARG A 71 -6.16 7.11 -14.40
CA ARG A 71 -5.12 8.00 -13.85
C ARG A 71 -4.92 7.75 -12.37
N SER A 72 -3.72 8.03 -11.86
CA SER A 72 -3.49 8.07 -10.41
C SER A 72 -4.22 9.24 -9.76
N VAL A 73 -4.37 9.18 -8.45
CA VAL A 73 -5.01 10.25 -7.66
C VAL A 73 -4.25 11.56 -7.79
N GLY A 74 -2.90 11.49 -7.71
CA GLY A 74 -2.04 12.66 -7.86
C GLY A 74 -2.12 13.29 -9.26
N ASP A 75 -2.12 12.46 -10.34
CA ASP A 75 -2.27 12.95 -11.72
C ASP A 75 -3.64 13.63 -11.95
N LEU A 76 -4.72 13.09 -11.36
CA LEU A 76 -6.05 13.72 -11.42
C LEU A 76 -6.06 15.07 -10.71
N TYR A 77 -5.61 15.10 -9.45
CA TYR A 77 -5.53 16.34 -8.68
C TYR A 77 -4.73 17.40 -9.42
N GLU A 78 -3.52 17.06 -9.84
CA GLU A 78 -2.64 18.04 -10.48
C GLU A 78 -3.22 18.57 -11.80
N THR A 79 -3.82 17.70 -12.62
CA THR A 79 -4.49 18.13 -13.86
C THR A 79 -5.57 19.15 -13.57
N LEU A 80 -6.41 18.90 -12.55
CA LEU A 80 -7.49 19.82 -12.16
C LEU A 80 -6.95 21.13 -11.59
N ALA A 81 -5.94 21.06 -10.72
CA ALA A 81 -5.32 22.24 -10.12
C ALA A 81 -4.63 23.12 -11.16
N VAL A 82 -3.86 22.53 -12.08
CA VAL A 82 -3.20 23.25 -13.16
C VAL A 82 -4.21 23.97 -14.05
N GLU A 83 -5.31 23.29 -14.43
CA GLU A 83 -6.37 23.95 -15.22
C GLU A 83 -6.97 25.16 -14.52
N ASP A 84 -7.25 25.05 -13.21
CA ASP A 84 -7.86 26.15 -12.46
C ASP A 84 -6.88 27.30 -12.25
N ILE A 85 -5.61 27.00 -12.00
CA ILE A 85 -4.54 28.01 -11.92
C ILE A 85 -4.36 28.72 -13.27
N GLN A 86 -4.39 27.99 -14.39
CA GLN A 86 -4.32 28.60 -15.72
C GLN A 86 -5.48 29.57 -15.97
N ARG A 87 -6.71 29.16 -15.63
CA ARG A 87 -7.91 30.03 -15.79
C ARG A 87 -7.84 31.26 -14.89
N ALA A 88 -7.37 31.11 -13.65
CA ALA A 88 -7.19 32.25 -12.74
C ALA A 88 -6.08 33.18 -13.24
N ALA A 89 -4.98 32.63 -13.74
CA ALA A 89 -3.89 33.42 -14.34
C ALA A 89 -4.36 34.19 -15.57
N ASP A 90 -5.14 33.56 -16.45
CA ASP A 90 -5.74 34.21 -17.63
C ASP A 90 -6.70 35.35 -17.22
N ALA A 91 -7.50 35.16 -16.15
CA ALA A 91 -8.40 36.20 -15.63
C ALA A 91 -7.66 37.42 -15.07
N LEU A 92 -6.44 37.22 -14.53
CA LEU A 92 -5.60 38.27 -13.96
C LEU A 92 -4.57 38.85 -14.95
N HIS A 93 -4.47 38.28 -16.17
CA HIS A 93 -3.43 38.67 -17.13
C HIS A 93 -3.50 40.13 -17.52
N SER A 94 -4.71 40.72 -17.62
CA SER A 94 -4.88 42.17 -17.89
C SER A 94 -4.28 43.03 -16.78
N VAL A 95 -4.35 42.60 -15.53
CA VAL A 95 -3.73 43.30 -14.39
C VAL A 95 -2.20 43.19 -14.48
N TYR A 96 -1.70 42.03 -14.86
CA TYR A 96 -0.27 41.78 -15.05
C TYR A 96 0.32 42.64 -16.15
N ASP A 97 -0.35 42.78 -17.28
CA ASP A 97 0.09 43.61 -18.39
C ASP A 97 0.03 45.11 -18.06
N GLU A 98 -1.09 45.55 -17.47
CA GLU A 98 -1.27 46.95 -17.07
C GLU A 98 -0.19 47.41 -16.09
N LEU A 99 0.13 46.56 -15.11
CA LEU A 99 1.13 46.81 -14.07
C LEU A 99 2.55 46.34 -14.49
N LYS A 100 2.74 45.95 -15.77
CA LYS A 100 4.05 45.57 -16.35
C LYS A 100 4.78 44.50 -15.56
N GLY A 101 4.02 43.50 -15.08
CA GLY A 101 4.55 42.36 -14.33
C GLY A 101 4.91 42.66 -12.88
N THR A 102 4.50 43.80 -12.31
CA THR A 102 4.71 44.03 -10.87
C THR A 102 3.61 43.45 -9.99
N ASP A 103 2.46 43.05 -10.58
CA ASP A 103 1.35 42.38 -9.91
C ASP A 103 0.53 41.54 -10.90
N GLY A 104 -0.61 41.01 -10.52
CA GLY A 104 -1.46 40.16 -11.37
C GLY A 104 -1.12 38.67 -11.28
N TYR A 105 -0.54 38.22 -10.19
CA TYR A 105 -0.03 36.86 -10.01
C TYR A 105 -1.04 35.86 -9.41
N VAL A 106 -0.86 34.61 -9.79
CA VAL A 106 -1.53 33.43 -9.16
C VAL A 106 -0.46 32.51 -8.65
N SER A 107 -0.67 31.92 -7.46
CA SER A 107 0.29 31.00 -6.85
C SER A 107 -0.21 29.56 -6.88
N LEU A 108 0.69 28.59 -7.24
CA LEU A 108 0.50 27.15 -7.10
C LEU A 108 1.62 26.58 -6.21
N GLU A 109 1.24 25.83 -5.18
CA GLU A 109 2.18 25.32 -4.19
C GLU A 109 2.73 23.94 -4.60
N VAL A 110 4.03 23.71 -4.35
CA VAL A 110 4.64 22.37 -4.44
C VAL A 110 4.04 21.45 -3.37
N SER A 111 4.19 20.12 -3.54
CA SER A 111 3.70 19.17 -2.56
C SER A 111 4.27 19.45 -1.16
N PRO A 112 3.43 19.52 -0.12
CA PRO A 112 3.89 19.76 1.25
C PRO A 112 4.81 18.67 1.79
N TYR A 113 4.80 17.47 1.19
CA TYR A 113 5.74 16.40 1.54
C TYR A 113 7.19 16.72 1.19
N LEU A 114 7.42 17.68 0.30
CA LEU A 114 8.75 18.14 -0.13
C LEU A 114 9.30 19.27 0.73
N ALA A 115 8.57 19.72 1.75
CA ALA A 115 8.99 20.85 2.59
C ALA A 115 10.36 20.66 3.28
N ARG A 116 10.85 19.42 3.39
CA ARG A 116 12.16 19.05 3.93
C ARG A 116 13.07 18.38 2.89
N ASP A 117 12.78 18.56 1.59
CA ASP A 117 13.54 17.99 0.48
C ASP A 117 13.85 19.09 -0.56
N THR A 118 15.09 19.56 -0.57
CA THR A 118 15.56 20.60 -1.47
C THR A 118 15.46 20.19 -2.95
N GLU A 119 16.00 19.01 -3.28
CA GLU A 119 16.06 18.54 -4.67
C GLU A 119 14.67 18.21 -5.22
N GLY A 120 13.86 17.51 -4.42
CA GLY A 120 12.48 17.23 -4.78
C GLY A 120 11.67 18.51 -5.02
N THR A 121 11.82 19.52 -4.17
CA THR A 121 11.20 20.85 -4.33
C THR A 121 11.61 21.52 -5.65
N ILE A 122 12.91 21.50 -6.01
CA ILE A 122 13.40 22.08 -7.24
C ILE A 122 12.80 21.36 -8.47
N VAL A 123 12.83 20.04 -8.46
CA VAL A 123 12.29 19.23 -9.57
C VAL A 123 10.80 19.50 -9.77
N GLU A 124 10.03 19.50 -8.70
CA GLU A 124 8.58 19.71 -8.79
C GLU A 124 8.23 21.15 -9.17
N ALA A 125 8.92 22.13 -8.62
CA ALA A 125 8.69 23.53 -8.98
C ALA A 125 8.93 23.80 -10.47
N ARG A 126 10.01 23.27 -11.05
CA ARG A 126 10.28 23.34 -12.49
C ARG A 126 9.18 22.69 -13.32
N ARG A 127 8.68 21.56 -12.88
CA ARG A 127 7.63 20.79 -13.53
C ARG A 127 6.30 21.55 -13.50
N LEU A 128 5.91 22.11 -12.35
CA LEU A 128 4.69 22.88 -12.21
C LEU A 128 4.75 24.18 -13.01
N TRP A 129 5.89 24.90 -12.98
CA TRP A 129 6.12 26.08 -13.79
C TRP A 129 5.89 25.81 -15.28
N LYS A 130 6.47 24.71 -15.79
CA LYS A 130 6.29 24.28 -17.17
C LYS A 130 4.85 23.85 -17.48
N SER A 131 4.18 23.13 -16.55
CA SER A 131 2.82 22.62 -16.76
C SER A 131 1.78 23.72 -16.81
N VAL A 132 1.89 24.74 -15.94
CA VAL A 132 0.99 25.89 -15.94
C VAL A 132 1.27 26.80 -17.14
N SER A 133 2.53 27.04 -17.49
CA SER A 133 2.94 27.82 -18.67
C SER A 133 2.23 29.18 -18.77
N ARG A 134 2.27 29.96 -17.68
CA ARG A 134 1.77 31.35 -17.61
C ARG A 134 2.81 32.25 -16.95
N ASP A 135 3.09 33.38 -17.55
CA ASP A 135 4.12 34.35 -17.08
C ASP A 135 3.78 34.92 -15.69
N ASN A 136 2.51 35.01 -15.36
CA ASN A 136 2.01 35.49 -14.07
C ASN A 136 1.75 34.39 -13.03
N LEU A 137 2.43 33.27 -13.17
CA LEU A 137 2.51 32.23 -12.12
C LEU A 137 3.59 32.59 -11.10
N MET A 138 3.36 32.31 -9.84
CA MET A 138 4.39 32.11 -8.82
C MET A 138 4.30 30.70 -8.28
N VAL A 139 5.40 29.93 -8.36
CA VAL A 139 5.44 28.66 -7.67
C VAL A 139 5.62 28.92 -6.18
N LYS A 140 4.77 28.30 -5.35
CA LYS A 140 4.79 28.54 -3.91
C LYS A 140 5.65 27.46 -3.22
N VAL A 141 6.66 27.92 -2.48
CA VAL A 141 7.69 27.09 -1.84
C VAL A 141 7.79 27.43 -0.36
N PRO A 142 7.80 26.43 0.56
CA PRO A 142 7.99 26.65 2.00
C PRO A 142 9.34 27.29 2.32
N GLY A 143 9.38 28.27 3.22
CA GLY A 143 10.59 28.92 3.71
C GLY A 143 11.31 28.11 4.80
N THR A 144 11.40 26.79 4.63
CA THR A 144 12.15 25.89 5.53
C THR A 144 13.66 25.98 5.27
N ALA A 145 14.48 25.40 6.15
CA ALA A 145 15.92 25.36 5.95
C ALA A 145 16.30 24.66 4.62
N GLU A 146 15.55 23.63 4.22
CA GLU A 146 15.70 22.94 2.94
C GLU A 146 15.08 23.69 1.75
N GLY A 147 14.04 24.48 2.00
CA GLY A 147 13.37 25.30 0.98
C GLY A 147 14.20 26.52 0.55
N ILE A 148 14.99 27.11 1.44
CA ILE A 148 15.80 28.30 1.14
C ILE A 148 16.80 28.09 -0.01
N PRO A 149 17.60 27.00 -0.04
CA PRO A 149 18.44 26.67 -1.19
C PRO A 149 17.66 26.44 -2.49
N ALA A 150 16.48 25.82 -2.41
CA ALA A 150 15.60 25.63 -3.56
C ALA A 150 15.11 26.96 -4.12
N ILE A 151 14.67 27.89 -3.27
CA ILE A 151 14.25 29.25 -3.66
C ILE A 151 15.37 29.96 -4.42
N ARG A 152 16.59 29.96 -3.87
CA ARG A 152 17.76 30.57 -4.52
C ARG A 152 17.99 29.98 -5.93
N THR A 153 17.96 28.67 -6.05
CA THR A 153 18.17 27.98 -7.33
C THR A 153 17.08 28.34 -8.33
N LEU A 154 15.80 28.27 -7.95
CA LEU A 154 14.67 28.56 -8.84
C LEU A 154 14.63 30.02 -9.31
N ILE A 155 14.93 30.99 -8.44
CA ILE A 155 15.09 32.40 -8.83
C ILE A 155 16.25 32.54 -9.82
N SER A 156 17.37 31.86 -9.62
CA SER A 156 18.52 31.89 -10.54
C SER A 156 18.23 31.31 -11.93
N GLU A 157 17.12 30.60 -12.08
CA GLU A 157 16.61 30.03 -13.32
C GLU A 157 15.48 30.88 -13.96
N GLY A 158 15.06 31.95 -13.31
CA GLY A 158 14.02 32.83 -13.82
C GLY A 158 12.59 32.41 -13.45
N ILE A 159 12.42 31.58 -12.42
CA ILE A 159 11.11 31.16 -11.91
C ILE A 159 10.66 32.07 -10.79
N SER A 160 9.49 32.71 -10.94
CA SER A 160 8.89 33.56 -9.92
C SER A 160 8.38 32.73 -8.73
N ILE A 161 8.66 33.15 -7.49
CA ILE A 161 8.42 32.35 -6.27
C ILE A 161 7.58 33.14 -5.26
N ASN A 162 6.56 32.44 -4.72
CA ASN A 162 5.86 32.82 -3.49
C ASN A 162 6.43 32.00 -2.34
N VAL A 163 7.21 32.64 -1.44
CA VAL A 163 7.75 31.91 -0.29
C VAL A 163 6.68 31.86 0.82
N THR A 164 6.35 30.68 1.32
CA THR A 164 5.31 30.48 2.34
C THR A 164 5.86 29.99 3.67
N LEU A 165 5.03 29.97 4.72
CA LEU A 165 5.34 29.54 6.08
C LEU A 165 6.44 30.36 6.76
N LEU A 166 6.49 31.66 6.49
CA LEU A 166 7.40 32.57 7.20
C LEU A 166 6.73 33.10 8.45
N PHE A 167 7.41 32.97 9.60
CA PHE A 167 6.92 33.41 10.90
C PHE A 167 7.92 34.31 11.63
N SER A 168 9.23 34.20 11.36
CA SER A 168 10.27 34.95 12.04
C SER A 168 10.99 35.95 11.16
N GLN A 169 11.48 37.04 11.75
CA GLN A 169 12.33 38.01 11.09
C GLN A 169 13.62 37.39 10.58
N LYS A 170 14.20 36.43 11.35
CA LYS A 170 15.41 35.71 10.96
C LYS A 170 15.20 34.92 9.66
N MET A 171 14.15 34.11 9.61
CA MET A 171 13.84 33.30 8.43
C MET A 171 13.54 34.19 7.20
N TYR A 172 12.82 35.29 7.42
CA TYR A 172 12.59 36.25 6.35
C TYR A 172 13.90 36.84 5.81
N ALA A 173 14.85 37.20 6.69
CA ALA A 173 16.16 37.71 6.27
C ALA A 173 16.94 36.68 5.42
N GLU A 174 16.93 35.41 5.78
CA GLU A 174 17.55 34.33 5.03
C GLU A 174 16.88 34.11 3.66
N VAL A 175 15.56 34.20 3.59
CA VAL A 175 14.79 34.10 2.33
C VAL A 175 15.06 35.31 1.40
N LEU A 176 15.09 36.52 1.96
CA LEU A 176 15.43 37.73 1.20
C LEU A 176 16.86 37.64 0.63
N GLU A 177 17.81 37.13 1.42
CA GLU A 177 19.17 36.89 0.95
C GLU A 177 19.21 35.85 -0.18
N ALA A 178 18.45 34.76 -0.08
CA ALA A 178 18.33 33.76 -1.15
C ALA A 178 17.76 34.37 -2.43
N TYR A 179 16.78 35.26 -2.32
CA TYR A 179 16.22 35.99 -3.45
C TYR A 179 17.26 36.86 -4.12
N LEU A 180 17.99 37.68 -3.35
CA LEU A 180 19.02 38.60 -3.90
C LEU A 180 20.13 37.79 -4.59
N ALA A 181 20.65 36.73 -3.95
CA ALA A 181 21.69 35.90 -4.51
C ALA A 181 21.22 35.12 -5.75
N GLY A 182 19.96 34.70 -5.77
CA GLY A 182 19.34 34.11 -6.97
C GLY A 182 19.26 35.08 -8.13
N LEU A 183 18.83 36.32 -7.92
CA LEU A 183 18.78 37.37 -8.92
C LEU A 183 20.18 37.75 -9.46
N GLU A 184 21.17 37.86 -8.57
CA GLU A 184 22.56 38.09 -8.96
C GLU A 184 23.07 37.03 -9.92
N THR A 185 22.78 35.76 -9.60
CA THR A 185 23.15 34.62 -10.45
C THR A 185 22.39 34.62 -11.77
N PHE A 186 21.07 34.89 -11.75
CA PHE A 186 20.25 34.97 -12.96
C PHE A 186 20.77 36.06 -13.93
N ILE A 187 21.06 37.24 -13.41
CA ILE A 187 21.60 38.36 -14.18
C ILE A 187 23.00 38.03 -14.71
N ALA A 188 23.87 37.42 -13.91
CA ALA A 188 25.21 37.00 -14.33
C ALA A 188 25.18 36.02 -15.50
N ASN A 189 24.13 35.19 -15.54
CA ASN A 189 23.86 34.22 -16.61
C ASN A 189 23.17 34.85 -17.85
N GLY A 190 22.99 36.19 -17.87
CA GLY A 190 22.39 36.90 -18.99
C GLY A 190 20.86 36.98 -18.96
N GLY A 191 20.21 36.64 -17.86
CA GLY A 191 18.76 36.73 -17.67
C GLY A 191 18.29 38.16 -17.49
N ASP A 192 17.08 38.51 -17.97
CA ASP A 192 16.43 39.80 -17.73
C ASP A 192 15.59 39.79 -16.45
N PRO A 193 16.00 40.49 -15.37
CA PRO A 193 15.32 40.40 -14.07
C PRO A 193 13.97 41.10 -14.01
N LYS A 194 13.57 41.87 -15.03
CA LYS A 194 12.33 42.62 -15.03
C LYS A 194 11.07 41.81 -14.87
N ARG A 195 11.12 40.55 -15.29
CA ARG A 195 9.97 39.59 -15.21
C ARG A 195 10.03 38.64 -14.03
N ILE A 196 11.06 38.74 -13.18
CA ILE A 196 11.20 37.87 -12.01
C ILE A 196 10.58 38.59 -10.82
N ALA A 197 9.54 38.01 -10.28
CA ALA A 197 8.87 38.52 -9.09
C ALA A 197 8.89 37.52 -7.95
N SER A 198 8.90 38.04 -6.73
CA SER A 198 8.77 37.19 -5.54
C SER A 198 7.96 37.88 -4.46
N VAL A 199 7.22 37.10 -3.71
CA VAL A 199 6.58 37.54 -2.46
C VAL A 199 6.99 36.64 -1.31
N ALA A 200 7.12 37.25 -0.13
CA ALA A 200 7.45 36.54 1.12
C ALA A 200 6.18 36.49 1.99
N SER A 201 5.47 35.39 2.00
CA SER A 201 4.23 35.20 2.76
C SER A 201 4.53 35.07 4.24
N PHE A 202 4.45 36.20 4.94
CA PHE A 202 4.68 36.35 6.37
C PHE A 202 3.37 36.14 7.14
N PHE A 203 3.30 35.09 7.94
CA PHE A 203 2.09 34.68 8.64
C PHE A 203 1.88 35.47 9.92
N VAL A 204 0.68 36.01 10.12
CA VAL A 204 0.37 36.97 11.19
C VAL A 204 -0.43 36.31 12.33
N SER A 205 -1.71 36.03 12.13
CA SER A 205 -2.63 35.67 13.22
C SER A 205 -2.25 34.42 14.02
N ARG A 206 -1.49 33.49 13.45
CA ARG A 206 -1.06 32.27 14.15
C ARG A 206 -0.08 32.57 15.28
N ILE A 207 0.74 33.63 15.14
CA ILE A 207 1.66 34.08 16.20
C ILE A 207 0.86 34.53 17.41
N ASP A 208 -0.09 35.46 17.24
CA ASP A 208 -0.92 35.94 18.32
C ASP A 208 -1.77 34.84 18.95
N THR A 209 -2.28 33.88 18.15
CA THR A 209 -3.02 32.73 18.69
C THR A 209 -2.18 31.93 19.69
N ASN A 210 -0.90 31.68 19.38
CA ASN A 210 0.01 30.94 20.25
C ASN A 210 0.47 31.79 21.45
N VAL A 211 0.86 33.04 21.20
CA VAL A 211 1.32 33.96 22.24
C VAL A 211 0.21 34.26 23.23
N ASP A 212 -0.99 34.57 22.77
CA ASP A 212 -2.14 34.92 23.62
C ASP A 212 -2.53 33.74 24.50
N SER A 213 -2.46 32.52 24.00
CA SER A 213 -2.68 31.31 24.81
C SER A 213 -1.68 31.17 25.98
N GLN A 214 -0.39 31.48 25.70
CA GLN A 214 0.64 31.47 26.77
C GLN A 214 0.47 32.65 27.76
N LEU A 215 0.07 33.82 27.22
CA LEU A 215 -0.25 35.00 28.07
C LEU A 215 -1.47 34.73 28.97
N ASP A 216 -2.52 34.09 28.44
CA ASP A 216 -3.72 33.75 29.21
C ASP A 216 -3.39 32.84 30.40
N ALA A 217 -2.52 31.86 30.21
CA ALA A 217 -2.03 31.02 31.32
C ALA A 217 -1.28 31.86 32.40
N LYS A 218 -0.46 32.81 31.94
CA LYS A 218 0.24 33.73 32.86
C LYS A 218 -0.69 34.74 33.55
N ILE A 219 -1.69 35.29 32.82
CA ILE A 219 -2.70 36.20 33.37
C ILE A 219 -3.52 35.52 34.47
N ALA A 220 -3.87 34.25 34.27
CA ALA A 220 -4.59 33.47 35.29
C ALA A 220 -3.80 33.32 36.61
N ALA A 221 -2.48 33.28 36.53
CA ALA A 221 -1.57 33.12 37.69
C ALA A 221 -1.06 34.43 38.32
N ALA A 222 -1.26 35.58 37.60
CA ALA A 222 -0.70 36.90 38.00
C ALA A 222 -1.73 37.80 38.68
N ASN A 223 -1.22 38.77 39.47
CA ASN A 223 -2.02 39.82 40.11
C ASN A 223 -1.42 41.21 39.85
N GLY A 224 -2.22 42.26 40.09
CA GLY A 224 -1.82 43.68 40.05
C GLY A 224 -1.17 44.12 38.72
N ASP A 225 -0.01 44.73 38.78
CA ASP A 225 0.67 45.32 37.64
C ASP A 225 1.23 44.26 36.69
N GLN A 226 1.60 43.09 37.20
CA GLN A 226 2.07 41.99 36.35
C GLN A 226 0.96 41.44 35.43
N LYS A 227 -0.27 41.31 35.96
CA LYS A 227 -1.44 40.94 35.17
C LYS A 227 -1.72 41.98 34.07
N LYS A 228 -1.73 43.27 34.42
CA LYS A 228 -1.93 44.35 33.42
C LYS A 228 -0.85 44.32 32.34
N HIS A 229 0.40 44.01 32.71
CA HIS A 229 1.51 43.92 31.78
C HIS A 229 1.25 42.81 30.74
N PHE A 230 0.83 41.61 31.15
CA PHE A 230 0.50 40.54 30.23
C PHE A 230 -0.72 40.85 29.37
N GLU A 231 -1.76 41.47 29.96
CA GLU A 231 -2.95 41.89 29.22
C GLU A 231 -2.63 42.90 28.10
N ALA A 232 -1.65 43.79 28.35
CA ALA A 232 -1.22 44.80 27.40
C ALA A 232 -0.46 44.24 26.17
N LEU A 233 0.05 43.01 26.22
CA LEU A 233 0.76 42.36 25.12
C LEU A 233 -0.18 41.60 24.16
N LYS A 234 -1.39 41.25 24.60
CA LYS A 234 -2.33 40.45 23.80
C LYS A 234 -2.70 41.17 22.50
N GLY A 235 -2.70 40.43 21.40
CA GLY A 235 -3.07 40.92 20.05
C GLY A 235 -2.09 41.92 19.44
N LYS A 236 -0.87 42.05 19.99
CA LYS A 236 0.12 43.03 19.52
C LYS A 236 1.41 42.41 19.00
N VAL A 237 1.72 41.17 19.43
CA VAL A 237 3.03 40.58 19.16
C VAL A 237 3.19 40.25 17.68
N ALA A 238 2.17 39.70 17.03
CA ALA A 238 2.21 39.42 15.60
C ALA A 238 2.39 40.68 14.75
N ILE A 239 1.66 41.75 15.10
CA ILE A 239 1.77 43.06 14.44
C ILE A 239 3.17 43.65 14.65
N ALA A 240 3.69 43.62 15.87
CA ALA A 240 5.04 44.07 16.18
C ALA A 240 6.11 43.31 15.36
N ASN A 241 6.02 41.99 15.31
CA ASN A 241 6.91 41.15 14.53
C ASN A 241 6.87 41.49 13.03
N ALA A 242 5.67 41.66 12.45
CA ALA A 242 5.50 42.04 11.06
C ALA A 242 6.08 43.44 10.76
N LYS A 243 5.83 44.42 11.64
CA LYS A 243 6.39 45.80 11.46
C LYS A 243 7.94 45.76 11.48
N LEU A 244 8.55 44.99 12.33
CA LEU A 244 10.02 44.84 12.38
C LEU A 244 10.59 44.08 11.18
N ALA A 245 9.89 43.05 10.68
CA ALA A 245 10.25 42.42 9.39
C ALA A 245 10.23 43.42 8.23
N TYR A 246 9.26 44.32 8.21
CA TYR A 246 9.21 45.43 7.22
C TYR A 246 10.35 46.40 7.39
N GLN A 247 10.80 46.75 8.62
CA GLN A 247 11.99 47.57 8.83
C GLN A 247 13.26 46.91 8.29
N HIS A 248 13.38 45.57 8.41
CA HIS A 248 14.46 44.85 7.76
C HIS A 248 14.41 44.94 6.24
N TYR A 249 13.22 44.76 5.64
CA TYR A 249 12.98 45.01 4.22
C TYR A 249 13.48 46.39 3.77
N LYS A 250 13.06 47.47 4.44
CA LYS A 250 13.48 48.84 4.14
C LYS A 250 15.00 49.03 4.20
N LYS A 251 15.66 48.43 5.19
CA LYS A 251 17.12 48.46 5.30
C LYS A 251 17.81 47.81 4.09
N VAL A 252 17.28 46.69 3.63
CA VAL A 252 17.86 45.94 2.51
C VAL A 252 17.66 46.69 1.19
N ILE A 253 16.45 47.24 0.92
CA ILE A 253 16.21 47.98 -0.32
C ILE A 253 16.95 49.34 -0.37
N ALA A 254 17.36 49.89 0.78
CA ALA A 254 18.21 51.08 0.84
C ALA A 254 19.70 50.77 0.57
N SER A 255 20.10 49.50 0.54
CA SER A 255 21.50 49.06 0.37
C SER A 255 22.03 49.30 -1.05
N GLU A 256 23.33 49.54 -1.17
CA GLU A 256 24.03 49.64 -2.47
C GLU A 256 23.95 48.35 -3.31
N ARG A 257 23.83 47.22 -2.63
CA ARG A 257 23.62 45.91 -3.28
C ARG A 257 22.29 45.89 -4.03
N TRP A 258 21.21 46.27 -3.34
CA TRP A 258 19.89 46.33 -3.96
C TRP A 258 19.83 47.34 -5.10
N LYS A 259 20.36 48.56 -4.92
CA LYS A 259 20.38 49.59 -5.97
C LYS A 259 20.96 49.07 -7.28
N LYS A 260 22.05 48.33 -7.23
CA LYS A 260 22.68 47.72 -8.41
C LYS A 260 21.78 46.69 -9.13
N LEU A 261 20.92 46.00 -8.40
CA LEU A 261 19.94 45.09 -8.98
C LEU A 261 18.75 45.87 -9.56
N ALA A 262 18.26 46.87 -8.85
CA ALA A 262 17.16 47.73 -9.27
C ALA A 262 17.53 48.53 -10.55
N ASP A 263 18.76 48.98 -10.69
CA ASP A 263 19.26 49.65 -11.90
C ASP A 263 19.22 48.74 -13.14
N LYS A 264 19.24 47.42 -12.93
CA LYS A 264 19.04 46.38 -13.98
C LYS A 264 17.58 46.00 -14.21
N GLY A 265 16.66 46.61 -13.43
CA GLY A 265 15.23 46.40 -13.54
C GLY A 265 14.69 45.29 -12.66
N ALA A 266 15.46 44.79 -11.67
CA ALA A 266 14.97 43.80 -10.72
C ALA A 266 13.83 44.38 -9.87
N GLN A 267 12.84 43.54 -9.56
CA GLN A 267 11.72 43.86 -8.68
C GLN A 267 12.07 43.49 -7.23
N VAL A 268 11.48 44.22 -6.25
CA VAL A 268 11.62 43.89 -4.83
C VAL A 268 10.89 42.61 -4.50
N GLN A 269 11.40 41.84 -3.55
CA GLN A 269 10.60 40.78 -2.91
C GLN A 269 9.66 41.44 -1.91
N ARG A 270 8.38 41.57 -2.26
CA ARG A 270 7.38 42.19 -1.39
C ARG A 270 7.03 41.28 -0.22
N LEU A 271 6.92 41.87 0.99
CA LEU A 271 6.28 41.18 2.10
C LEU A 271 4.78 41.00 1.78
N LEU A 272 4.33 39.76 1.92
CA LEU A 272 2.93 39.41 1.77
C LEU A 272 2.39 38.98 3.14
N TRP A 273 1.46 39.76 3.67
CA TRP A 273 0.79 39.40 4.93
C TRP A 273 -0.19 38.25 4.68
N ALA A 274 0.10 37.13 5.29
CA ALA A 274 -0.71 35.92 5.18
C ALA A 274 -1.38 35.57 6.49
N SER A 275 -2.48 34.84 6.45
CA SER A 275 -3.28 34.50 7.64
C SER A 275 -3.72 35.74 8.42
N THR A 276 -4.27 36.72 7.72
CA THR A 276 -4.70 37.99 8.28
C THR A 276 -6.14 38.02 8.79
N GLY A 277 -6.90 36.94 8.59
CA GLY A 277 -8.20 36.75 9.21
C GLY A 277 -8.06 36.54 10.73
N THR A 278 -8.80 37.32 11.51
CA THR A 278 -8.78 37.30 12.96
C THR A 278 -9.40 36.00 13.51
N LYS A 279 -8.72 35.34 14.42
CA LYS A 279 -9.18 34.08 15.05
C LYS A 279 -9.90 34.34 16.37
N ASN A 280 -9.46 35.35 17.12
CA ASN A 280 -10.03 35.71 18.40
C ASN A 280 -11.19 36.70 18.20
N LYS A 281 -12.39 36.31 18.63
CA LYS A 281 -13.62 37.12 18.51
C LYS A 281 -13.58 38.43 19.33
N ALA A 282 -12.62 38.59 20.24
CA ALA A 282 -12.44 39.80 21.01
C ALA A 282 -11.73 40.91 20.21
N TYR A 283 -11.11 40.58 19.07
CA TYR A 283 -10.40 41.50 18.19
C TYR A 283 -11.28 41.88 17.00
N SER A 284 -11.04 43.06 16.44
CA SER A 284 -11.66 43.48 15.17
C SER A 284 -11.36 42.42 14.11
N ASP A 285 -12.32 42.06 13.29
CA ASP A 285 -12.21 41.11 12.19
C ASP A 285 -11.31 41.63 11.04
N VAL A 286 -10.97 42.91 11.03
CA VAL A 286 -10.07 43.59 10.12
C VAL A 286 -8.73 44.04 10.75
N LEU A 287 -8.48 43.67 12.02
CA LEU A 287 -7.33 44.12 12.82
C LEU A 287 -6.00 44.03 12.05
N TYR A 288 -5.66 42.86 11.57
CA TYR A 288 -4.37 42.63 10.92
C TYR A 288 -4.25 43.27 9.54
N VAL A 289 -5.37 43.54 8.88
CA VAL A 289 -5.35 44.30 7.63
C VAL A 289 -5.06 45.77 7.92
N GLU A 290 -5.82 46.40 8.85
CA GLU A 290 -5.70 47.79 9.22
C GLU A 290 -4.33 48.18 9.80
N GLU A 291 -3.69 47.31 10.56
CA GLU A 291 -2.43 47.57 11.24
C GLU A 291 -1.16 47.33 10.40
N LEU A 292 -1.30 46.77 9.18
CA LEU A 292 -0.17 46.37 8.36
C LEU A 292 -0.24 46.93 6.92
N ILE A 293 -0.81 48.10 6.76
CA ILE A 293 -0.91 48.79 5.47
C ILE A 293 0.35 49.64 5.23
N GLY A 294 1.04 49.43 4.13
CA GLY A 294 2.22 50.21 3.73
C GLY A 294 2.77 49.87 2.34
N GLN A 295 3.73 50.67 1.91
CA GLN A 295 4.35 50.60 0.56
C GLN A 295 5.00 49.23 0.32
N ASP A 296 4.95 48.78 -0.95
CA ASP A 296 5.57 47.57 -1.43
C ASP A 296 5.14 46.31 -0.67
N THR A 297 3.90 46.26 -0.18
CA THR A 297 3.36 45.10 0.50
C THR A 297 2.15 44.51 -0.22
N VAL A 298 1.86 43.28 0.10
CA VAL A 298 0.68 42.53 -0.34
C VAL A 298 -0.06 42.03 0.88
N ASN A 299 -1.38 41.98 0.87
CA ASN A 299 -2.17 41.32 1.85
C ASN A 299 -3.06 40.30 1.16
N THR A 300 -2.92 38.98 1.48
CA THR A 300 -3.81 37.96 0.96
C THR A 300 -4.86 37.63 2.00
N VAL A 301 -6.11 37.85 1.62
CA VAL A 301 -7.25 37.75 2.55
C VAL A 301 -8.24 36.69 2.11
N PRO A 302 -8.84 35.96 3.06
CA PRO A 302 -9.98 35.10 2.75
C PRO A 302 -11.23 35.93 2.42
N PRO A 303 -12.23 35.38 1.69
CA PRO A 303 -13.42 36.12 1.28
C PRO A 303 -14.11 36.89 2.42
N ALA A 304 -14.31 36.25 3.59
CA ALA A 304 -14.95 36.89 4.73
C ALA A 304 -14.21 38.13 5.26
N THR A 305 -12.85 38.10 5.25
CA THR A 305 -12.05 39.28 5.63
C THR A 305 -12.08 40.35 4.57
N LEU A 306 -12.14 39.99 3.28
CA LEU A 306 -12.34 40.92 2.18
C LEU A 306 -13.68 41.65 2.32
N ASP A 307 -14.76 40.93 2.59
CA ASP A 307 -16.09 41.50 2.77
C ASP A 307 -16.14 42.43 3.99
N ALA A 308 -15.58 42.00 5.13
CA ALA A 308 -15.51 42.82 6.33
C ALA A 308 -14.71 44.13 6.09
N PHE A 309 -13.57 44.04 5.40
CA PHE A 309 -12.75 45.23 5.10
C PHE A 309 -13.45 46.15 4.08
N ARG A 310 -14.20 45.59 3.12
CA ARG A 310 -15.02 46.37 2.17
C ARG A 310 -16.11 47.16 2.89
N ASP A 311 -16.73 46.59 3.94
CA ASP A 311 -17.84 47.16 4.69
C ASP A 311 -17.37 48.27 5.65
N HIS A 312 -16.34 48.00 6.47
CA HIS A 312 -15.97 48.90 7.57
C HIS A 312 -14.47 49.16 7.74
N GLY A 313 -13.60 48.67 6.82
CA GLY A 313 -12.17 48.86 6.90
C GLY A 313 -11.74 50.31 6.81
N LYS A 314 -10.68 50.71 7.52
CA LYS A 314 -10.14 52.07 7.58
C LYS A 314 -8.70 52.12 7.10
N PRO A 315 -8.46 52.28 5.79
CA PRO A 315 -7.11 52.31 5.25
C PRO A 315 -6.33 53.53 5.74
N ARG A 316 -5.10 53.32 6.22
CA ARG A 316 -4.12 54.33 6.61
C ARG A 316 -2.70 53.76 6.51
N ASP A 317 -1.70 54.59 6.48
CA ASP A 317 -0.28 54.16 6.48
C ASP A 317 0.16 53.69 7.85
N SER A 318 -0.34 52.53 8.27
CA SER A 318 -0.18 52.00 9.63
C SER A 318 1.10 51.19 9.86
N LEU A 319 1.70 50.67 8.80
CA LEU A 319 2.85 49.75 8.91
C LEU A 319 4.09 50.42 9.53
N GLU A 320 4.26 51.73 9.28
CA GLU A 320 5.36 52.52 9.83
C GLU A 320 5.00 53.29 11.11
N GLU A 321 3.74 53.21 11.54
CA GLU A 321 3.32 53.84 12.80
C GLU A 321 3.85 53.03 13.99
N ASN A 322 4.33 53.76 15.02
CA ASN A 322 4.67 53.17 16.31
C ASN A 322 5.71 52.03 16.26
N VAL A 323 6.71 52.12 15.38
CA VAL A 323 7.78 51.11 15.24
C VAL A 323 8.55 50.90 16.55
N ALA A 324 8.85 52.01 17.31
CA ALA A 324 9.48 51.91 18.62
C ALA A 324 8.61 51.13 19.64
N ASP A 325 7.28 51.21 19.50
CA ASP A 325 6.39 50.40 20.35
C ASP A 325 6.46 48.91 19.95
N ALA A 326 6.62 48.59 18.69
CA ALA A 326 6.83 47.22 18.25
C ALA A 326 8.09 46.62 18.87
N GLU A 327 9.21 47.31 18.91
CA GLU A 327 10.43 46.91 19.60
C GLU A 327 10.18 46.66 21.09
N ARG A 328 9.45 47.58 21.76
CA ARG A 328 9.09 47.43 23.17
C ARG A 328 8.21 46.20 23.44
N VAL A 329 7.21 45.97 22.62
CA VAL A 329 6.31 44.77 22.70
C VAL A 329 7.12 43.53 22.68
N LEU A 330 8.05 43.36 21.75
CA LEU A 330 8.88 42.14 21.68
C LEU A 330 9.86 42.05 22.86
N ALA A 331 10.44 43.15 23.30
CA ALA A 331 11.29 43.17 24.49
C ALA A 331 10.52 42.78 25.74
N ASP A 332 9.29 43.27 25.91
CA ASP A 332 8.42 42.96 27.04
C ASP A 332 7.87 41.55 27.01
N LEU A 333 7.63 40.98 25.81
CA LEU A 333 7.35 39.55 25.65
C LEU A 333 8.51 38.70 26.18
N ALA A 334 9.74 39.02 25.78
CA ALA A 334 10.94 38.31 26.25
C ALA A 334 11.10 38.41 27.78
N LYS A 335 10.89 39.61 28.39
CA LYS A 335 10.88 39.77 29.84
C LYS A 335 9.77 38.96 30.52
N SER A 336 8.67 38.69 29.80
CA SER A 336 7.59 37.86 30.29
C SER A 336 7.95 36.39 30.28
N GLY A 337 9.16 35.98 29.82
CA GLY A 337 9.62 34.62 29.73
C GLY A 337 8.94 33.83 28.61
N ILE A 338 8.48 34.53 27.58
CA ILE A 338 7.93 33.90 26.35
C ILE A 338 8.93 34.13 25.22
N SER A 339 9.42 33.04 24.61
CA SER A 339 10.36 33.09 23.49
C SER A 339 9.60 33.14 22.16
N LEU A 340 9.69 34.26 21.45
CA LEU A 340 9.12 34.38 20.11
C LEU A 340 9.81 33.41 19.13
N ASP A 341 11.13 33.23 19.21
CA ASP A 341 11.87 32.32 18.34
C ASP A 341 11.37 30.87 18.49
N ALA A 342 11.22 30.38 19.72
CA ALA A 342 10.69 29.05 19.97
C ALA A 342 9.26 28.88 19.43
N ILE A 343 8.43 29.92 19.53
CA ILE A 343 7.07 29.91 18.97
C ILE A 343 7.12 29.85 17.45
N THR A 344 7.92 30.69 16.82
CA THR A 344 8.00 30.77 15.35
C THR A 344 8.59 29.51 14.74
N ASP A 345 9.59 28.90 15.38
CA ASP A 345 10.15 27.61 14.95
C ASP A 345 9.09 26.50 15.04
N SER A 346 8.35 26.40 16.15
CA SER A 346 7.24 25.44 16.30
C SER A 346 6.15 25.68 15.24
N LEU A 347 5.83 26.94 14.90
CA LEU A 347 4.81 27.27 13.91
C LEU A 347 5.19 26.85 12.48
N VAL A 348 6.48 26.74 12.16
CA VAL A 348 6.94 26.19 10.87
C VAL A 348 6.60 24.69 10.79
N ASP A 349 6.96 23.93 11.82
CA ASP A 349 6.68 22.49 11.87
C ASP A 349 5.17 22.21 11.88
N ASP A 350 4.42 22.95 12.67
CA ASP A 350 2.96 22.88 12.70
C ASP A 350 2.36 23.26 11.33
N GLY A 351 2.93 24.25 10.67
CA GLY A 351 2.50 24.70 9.33
C GLY A 351 2.70 23.62 8.28
N VAL A 352 3.87 22.99 8.24
CA VAL A 352 4.16 21.87 7.33
C VAL A 352 3.21 20.71 7.59
N LYS A 353 3.02 20.34 8.86
CA LYS A 353 2.09 19.27 9.26
C LYS A 353 0.66 19.57 8.83
N LEU A 354 0.13 20.76 9.10
CA LEU A 354 -1.23 21.16 8.72
C LEU A 354 -1.44 21.16 7.19
N PHE A 355 -0.42 21.56 6.42
CA PHE A 355 -0.49 21.54 4.96
C PHE A 355 -0.48 20.09 4.44
N ALA A 356 0.35 19.20 5.03
CA ALA A 356 0.34 17.78 4.68
C ALA A 356 -1.01 17.13 5.02
N GLU A 357 -1.59 17.43 6.18
CA GLU A 357 -2.92 16.94 6.57
C GLU A 357 -4.05 17.41 5.63
N ALA A 358 -3.99 18.67 5.22
CA ALA A 358 -4.96 19.21 4.26
C ALA A 358 -4.78 18.57 2.88
N PHE A 359 -3.53 18.30 2.48
CA PHE A 359 -3.22 17.65 1.23
C PHE A 359 -3.66 16.17 1.22
N ASP A 360 -3.46 15.44 2.33
CA ASP A 360 -3.98 14.07 2.49
C ASP A 360 -5.52 14.05 2.36
N LYS A 361 -6.23 15.01 2.98
CA LYS A 361 -7.69 15.11 2.84
C LYS A 361 -8.12 15.39 1.41
N LEU A 362 -7.41 16.28 0.72
CA LEU A 362 -7.65 16.58 -0.69
C LEU A 362 -7.45 15.34 -1.55
N LEU A 363 -6.32 14.63 -1.41
CA LEU A 363 -6.05 13.41 -2.15
C LEU A 363 -7.07 12.32 -1.82
N GLY A 364 -7.50 12.20 -0.57
CA GLY A 364 -8.58 11.30 -0.15
C GLY A 364 -9.91 11.60 -0.84
N ALA A 365 -10.30 12.87 -0.95
CA ALA A 365 -11.50 13.27 -1.67
C ALA A 365 -11.41 12.93 -3.17
N VAL A 366 -10.25 13.16 -3.81
CA VAL A 366 -10.02 12.78 -5.21
C VAL A 366 -10.04 11.26 -5.38
N ALA A 367 -9.44 10.51 -4.44
CA ALA A 367 -9.47 9.04 -4.44
C ALA A 367 -10.90 8.51 -4.36
N TYR A 368 -11.71 9.06 -3.47
CA TYR A 368 -13.13 8.71 -3.34
C TYR A 368 -13.90 8.97 -4.64
N LYS A 369 -13.77 10.16 -5.23
CA LYS A 369 -14.43 10.52 -6.50
C LYS A 369 -13.95 9.65 -7.67
N ARG A 370 -12.65 9.30 -7.71
CA ARG A 370 -12.10 8.36 -8.69
C ARG A 370 -12.74 6.98 -8.55
N ALA A 371 -12.78 6.43 -7.33
CA ALA A 371 -13.36 5.13 -7.06
C ALA A 371 -14.86 5.09 -7.43
N ALA A 372 -15.63 6.11 -7.06
CA ALA A 372 -17.04 6.24 -7.45
C ALA A 372 -17.25 6.28 -8.97
N THR A 373 -16.37 6.98 -9.70
CA THR A 373 -16.41 7.07 -11.17
C THR A 373 -16.04 5.74 -11.84
N LEU A 374 -15.12 4.96 -11.22
CA LEU A 374 -14.67 3.66 -11.71
C LEU A 374 -15.47 2.48 -11.13
N SER A 375 -16.64 2.70 -10.57
CA SER A 375 -17.44 1.70 -9.84
C SER A 375 -17.74 0.40 -10.60
N ASN A 376 -17.62 0.38 -11.93
CA ASN A 376 -17.75 -0.81 -12.76
C ASN A 376 -16.41 -1.37 -13.27
N ARG A 377 -15.28 -0.83 -12.84
CA ARG A 377 -13.92 -1.19 -13.27
C ARG A 377 -12.96 -1.36 -12.09
N LEU A 378 -13.38 -1.04 -10.90
CA LEU A 378 -12.62 -1.14 -9.67
C LEU A 378 -13.42 -1.94 -8.64
N ASP A 379 -12.80 -2.99 -8.13
CA ASP A 379 -13.41 -3.87 -7.14
C ASP A 379 -13.60 -3.16 -5.79
N GLY A 380 -14.80 -3.29 -5.23
CA GLY A 380 -15.20 -2.65 -3.99
C GLY A 380 -14.71 -3.39 -2.74
N GLN A 381 -14.70 -2.70 -1.59
CA GLN A 381 -14.37 -3.30 -0.30
C GLN A 381 -15.22 -2.70 0.81
N THR A 382 -15.71 -3.55 1.71
CA THR A 382 -16.42 -3.14 2.92
C THR A 382 -15.87 -3.90 4.14
N LEU A 383 -15.47 -3.16 5.17
CA LEU A 383 -14.98 -3.72 6.42
C LEU A 383 -16.03 -3.52 7.52
N LYS A 384 -16.51 -4.62 8.09
CA LYS A 384 -17.38 -4.63 9.26
C LYS A 384 -16.61 -5.21 10.43
N LEU A 385 -16.03 -4.33 11.22
CA LEU A 385 -15.15 -4.67 12.32
C LEU A 385 -15.82 -4.37 13.67
N PRO A 386 -15.59 -5.17 14.71
CA PRO A 386 -15.91 -4.79 16.09
C PRO A 386 -15.27 -3.45 16.45
N ALA A 387 -15.94 -2.68 17.30
CA ALA A 387 -15.60 -1.29 17.59
C ALA A 387 -14.16 -1.08 18.12
N ASP A 388 -13.64 -2.02 18.88
CA ASP A 388 -12.27 -2.02 19.40
C ASP A 388 -11.23 -2.23 18.30
N ILE A 389 -11.48 -3.18 17.39
CA ILE A 389 -10.63 -3.46 16.23
C ILE A 389 -10.70 -2.31 15.23
N GLU A 390 -11.88 -1.78 14.97
CA GLU A 390 -12.08 -0.63 14.08
C GLU A 390 -11.32 0.60 14.59
N LYS A 391 -11.37 0.85 15.90
CA LYS A 391 -10.62 1.95 16.54
C LYS A 391 -9.12 1.77 16.38
N ASP A 392 -8.58 0.56 16.57
CA ASP A 392 -7.15 0.29 16.41
C ASP A 392 -6.73 0.41 14.94
N ALA A 393 -7.52 -0.11 13.99
CA ALA A 393 -7.26 0.02 12.56
C ALA A 393 -7.21 1.50 12.12
N LYS A 394 -8.15 2.34 12.61
CA LYS A 394 -8.14 3.80 12.36
C LYS A 394 -6.91 4.48 12.97
N ALA A 395 -6.50 4.10 14.17
CA ALA A 395 -5.30 4.64 14.81
C ALA A 395 -4.03 4.26 14.06
N LEU A 396 -3.96 3.03 13.54
CA LEU A 396 -2.88 2.57 12.67
C LEU A 396 -2.86 3.37 11.36
N ALA A 397 -4.01 3.58 10.72
CA ALA A 397 -4.13 4.36 9.49
C ALA A 397 -3.62 5.79 9.70
N GLU A 398 -4.00 6.43 10.81
CA GLU A 398 -3.50 7.76 11.15
C GLU A 398 -1.99 7.77 11.42
N THR A 399 -1.47 6.75 12.08
CA THR A 399 -0.01 6.60 12.28
C THR A 399 0.73 6.46 10.96
N TRP A 400 0.21 5.67 10.04
CA TRP A 400 0.77 5.47 8.69
C TRP A 400 0.72 6.75 7.85
N ARG A 401 -0.39 7.48 7.95
CA ARG A 401 -0.54 8.78 7.30
C ARG A 401 0.49 9.78 7.81
N ALA A 402 0.57 9.95 9.13
CA ALA A 402 1.45 10.94 9.76
C ALA A 402 2.94 10.67 9.49
N LYS A 403 3.33 9.39 9.37
CA LYS A 403 4.70 8.98 9.05
C LYS A 403 5.00 8.92 7.55
N GLY A 404 4.02 9.05 6.69
CA GLY A 404 4.22 8.86 5.25
C GLY A 404 4.60 7.43 4.85
N THR A 405 4.14 6.42 5.61
CA THR A 405 4.61 5.04 5.46
C THR A 405 4.28 4.44 4.09
N ILE A 406 3.15 4.85 3.45
CA ILE A 406 2.85 4.40 2.07
C ILE A 406 3.91 4.90 1.10
N ARG A 407 4.33 6.15 1.21
CA ARG A 407 5.40 6.70 0.35
C ARG A 407 6.71 5.97 0.55
N ALA A 408 7.09 5.70 1.81
CA ALA A 408 8.28 4.90 2.14
C ALA A 408 8.19 3.48 1.55
N LEU A 409 7.02 2.82 1.61
CA LEU A 409 6.78 1.50 1.01
C LEU A 409 7.04 1.54 -0.51
N TRP A 410 6.46 2.49 -1.21
CA TRP A 410 6.66 2.64 -2.67
C TRP A 410 8.08 3.08 -3.04
N GLN A 411 8.79 3.78 -2.15
CA GLN A 411 10.22 4.09 -2.28
C GLN A 411 11.12 2.90 -1.94
N ARG A 412 10.53 1.74 -1.61
CA ARG A 412 11.23 0.51 -1.26
C ARG A 412 12.13 0.64 -0.02
N ASP A 413 11.71 1.47 0.94
CA ASP A 413 12.42 1.67 2.19
C ASP A 413 12.21 0.48 3.14
N ALA A 414 13.29 -0.27 3.41
CA ALA A 414 13.26 -1.42 4.30
C ALA A 414 12.87 -1.08 5.74
N SER A 415 13.00 0.18 6.16
CA SER A 415 12.63 0.65 7.50
C SER A 415 11.13 0.58 7.78
N VAL A 416 10.30 0.40 6.75
CA VAL A 416 8.87 0.09 6.89
C VAL A 416 8.66 -1.21 7.67
N TRP A 417 9.58 -2.18 7.58
CA TRP A 417 9.50 -3.50 8.19
C TRP A 417 10.56 -3.71 9.27
N THR A 418 11.58 -4.52 8.99
CA THR A 418 12.62 -4.88 9.96
C THR A 418 13.96 -4.19 9.69
N ASN A 419 14.03 -3.45 8.60
CA ASN A 419 15.23 -2.79 8.09
C ASN A 419 16.38 -3.79 7.81
N ALA A 420 16.02 -4.95 7.25
CA ALA A 420 16.96 -5.99 6.82
C ALA A 420 17.17 -5.92 5.30
N ASP A 421 16.67 -6.90 4.56
CA ASP A 421 16.87 -6.98 3.10
C ASP A 421 15.58 -6.81 2.29
N GLU A 422 14.52 -6.30 2.92
CA GLU A 422 13.19 -6.17 2.30
C GLU A 422 13.24 -5.38 0.99
N SER A 423 14.07 -4.34 0.91
CA SER A 423 14.24 -3.51 -0.30
C SER A 423 14.60 -4.31 -1.56
N LYS A 424 15.20 -5.51 -1.39
CA LYS A 424 15.57 -6.39 -2.51
C LYS A 424 14.39 -7.13 -3.12
N TRP A 425 13.25 -7.19 -2.44
CA TRP A 425 12.14 -8.06 -2.76
C TRP A 425 10.88 -7.33 -3.22
N LEU A 426 10.97 -6.04 -3.53
CA LEU A 426 9.84 -5.16 -3.81
C LEU A 426 9.61 -4.90 -5.31
N GLY A 427 10.14 -5.75 -6.20
CA GLY A 427 9.91 -5.65 -7.64
C GLY A 427 8.45 -5.88 -8.07
N TRP A 428 7.64 -6.48 -7.21
CA TRP A 428 6.20 -6.70 -7.45
C TRP A 428 5.37 -5.39 -7.42
N LEU A 429 5.87 -4.32 -6.80
CA LEU A 429 5.17 -3.04 -6.76
C LEU A 429 4.95 -2.43 -8.15
N ASP A 430 5.90 -2.58 -9.06
CA ASP A 430 5.85 -2.02 -10.41
C ASP A 430 5.69 -3.08 -11.52
N VAL A 431 5.51 -4.36 -11.13
CA VAL A 431 5.42 -5.47 -12.08
C VAL A 431 4.32 -5.30 -13.11
N VAL A 432 3.14 -4.81 -12.69
CA VAL A 432 2.00 -4.61 -13.60
C VAL A 432 2.33 -3.60 -14.70
N ALA A 433 2.95 -2.48 -14.35
CA ALA A 433 3.34 -1.47 -15.33
C ALA A 433 4.42 -1.97 -16.28
N ARG A 434 5.39 -2.75 -15.77
CA ARG A 434 6.45 -3.36 -16.57
C ARG A 434 5.88 -4.38 -17.56
N GLU A 435 5.02 -5.29 -17.07
CA GLU A 435 4.41 -6.33 -17.91
C GLU A 435 3.42 -5.77 -18.92
N GLN A 436 2.75 -4.62 -18.62
CA GLN A 436 1.96 -3.89 -19.61
C GLN A 436 2.81 -3.39 -20.79
N ASN A 437 4.00 -2.90 -20.52
CA ASN A 437 4.92 -2.44 -21.57
C ASN A 437 5.46 -3.60 -22.43
N GLU A 438 5.43 -4.81 -21.91
CA GLU A 438 5.90 -6.02 -22.60
C GLU A 438 4.74 -6.95 -23.02
N ALA A 439 3.51 -6.48 -22.98
CA ALA A 439 2.31 -7.31 -23.22
C ALA A 439 2.33 -8.01 -24.60
N GLU A 440 2.99 -7.42 -25.60
CA GLU A 440 3.12 -8.00 -26.94
C GLU A 440 3.78 -9.39 -26.94
N ARG A 441 4.70 -9.66 -26.01
CA ARG A 441 5.34 -10.99 -25.92
C ARG A 441 4.35 -12.09 -25.55
N TYR A 442 3.36 -11.78 -24.71
CA TYR A 442 2.30 -12.72 -24.31
C TYR A 442 1.32 -12.96 -25.45
N VAL A 443 1.00 -11.91 -26.22
CA VAL A 443 0.15 -12.03 -27.41
C VAL A 443 0.85 -12.92 -28.46
N ALA A 444 2.14 -12.71 -28.70
CA ALA A 444 2.93 -13.52 -29.61
C ALA A 444 3.02 -14.98 -29.14
N PHE A 445 3.24 -15.21 -27.85
CA PHE A 445 3.28 -16.54 -27.27
C PHE A 445 1.93 -17.26 -27.37
N SER A 446 0.83 -16.57 -27.05
CA SER A 446 -0.53 -17.09 -27.18
C SER A 446 -0.83 -17.51 -28.62
N GLY A 447 -0.43 -16.68 -29.61
CA GLY A 447 -0.52 -16.97 -31.02
C GLY A 447 0.30 -18.20 -31.43
N TRP A 448 1.51 -18.35 -30.90
CA TRP A 448 2.36 -19.53 -31.13
C TRP A 448 1.72 -20.79 -30.57
N VAL A 449 1.23 -20.78 -29.32
CA VAL A 449 0.53 -21.92 -28.69
C VAL A 449 -0.66 -22.37 -29.55
N LYS A 450 -1.46 -21.41 -29.97
CA LYS A 450 -2.62 -21.69 -30.87
C LYS A 450 -2.20 -22.33 -32.19
N SER A 451 -1.09 -21.86 -32.78
CA SER A 451 -0.59 -22.38 -34.05
C SER A 451 -0.10 -23.83 -33.98
N LYS A 452 0.37 -24.26 -32.82
CA LYS A 452 0.84 -25.63 -32.54
C LYS A 452 -0.29 -26.62 -32.30
N ALA A 453 -1.52 -26.12 -32.13
CA ALA A 453 -2.73 -26.93 -31.90
C ALA A 453 -2.61 -27.91 -30.71
N PHE A 454 -1.95 -27.47 -29.64
CA PHE A 454 -1.94 -28.21 -28.39
C PHE A 454 -3.37 -28.35 -27.83
N THR A 455 -3.63 -29.48 -27.17
CA THR A 455 -4.92 -29.75 -26.51
C THR A 455 -4.83 -29.46 -25.00
N ASP A 456 -3.62 -29.59 -24.43
CA ASP A 456 -3.36 -29.42 -23.02
C ASP A 456 -2.08 -28.61 -22.80
N VAL A 457 -2.08 -27.82 -21.75
CA VAL A 457 -0.88 -27.21 -21.15
C VAL A 457 -0.75 -27.74 -19.74
N VAL A 458 0.42 -28.26 -19.38
CA VAL A 458 0.70 -28.72 -18.03
C VAL A 458 1.82 -27.86 -17.44
N VAL A 459 1.50 -27.16 -16.34
CA VAL A 459 2.49 -26.43 -15.55
C VAL A 459 3.11 -27.39 -14.56
N LEU A 460 4.43 -27.55 -14.63
CA LEU A 460 5.26 -28.30 -13.69
C LEU A 460 5.94 -27.29 -12.76
N GLY A 461 5.34 -27.03 -11.61
CA GLY A 461 5.80 -25.99 -10.69
C GLY A 461 5.38 -26.26 -9.25
N MET A 462 5.91 -25.46 -8.31
CA MET A 462 5.56 -25.53 -6.89
C MET A 462 5.32 -24.12 -6.33
N GLY A 463 4.43 -24.01 -5.34
CA GLY A 463 4.15 -22.75 -4.66
C GLY A 463 3.75 -21.63 -5.61
N GLY A 464 4.44 -20.50 -5.61
CA GLY A 464 4.15 -19.36 -6.49
C GLY A 464 4.24 -19.66 -7.99
N SER A 465 4.92 -20.75 -8.36
CA SER A 465 5.00 -21.23 -9.75
C SER A 465 3.80 -22.10 -10.17
N SER A 466 2.92 -22.47 -9.24
CA SER A 466 1.74 -23.32 -9.50
C SER A 466 0.43 -22.69 -9.03
N LEU A 467 0.38 -22.09 -7.84
CA LEU A 467 -0.86 -21.62 -7.21
C LEU A 467 -1.51 -20.48 -7.97
N GLY A 468 -0.73 -19.45 -8.38
CA GLY A 468 -1.25 -18.37 -9.21
C GLY A 468 -1.80 -18.86 -10.55
N PRO A 469 -1.05 -19.67 -11.32
CA PRO A 469 -1.56 -20.35 -12.52
C PRO A 469 -2.83 -21.18 -12.30
N GLU A 470 -2.95 -21.88 -11.16
CA GLU A 470 -4.15 -22.65 -10.82
C GLU A 470 -5.37 -21.76 -10.65
N VAL A 471 -5.24 -20.67 -9.87
CA VAL A 471 -6.32 -19.67 -9.74
C VAL A 471 -6.78 -19.16 -11.10
N LEU A 472 -5.84 -18.85 -12.00
CA LEU A 472 -6.19 -18.38 -13.33
C LEU A 472 -6.86 -19.48 -14.18
N ALA A 473 -6.39 -20.74 -14.08
CA ALA A 473 -6.99 -21.89 -14.78
C ALA A 473 -8.44 -22.12 -14.33
N GLU A 474 -8.69 -22.13 -13.01
CA GLU A 474 -10.01 -22.40 -12.45
C GLU A 474 -10.97 -21.21 -12.65
N THR A 475 -10.47 -19.97 -12.53
CA THR A 475 -11.26 -18.74 -12.71
C THR A 475 -11.76 -18.57 -14.15
N PHE A 476 -10.88 -18.78 -15.14
CA PHE A 476 -11.21 -18.53 -16.55
C PHE A 476 -11.71 -19.80 -17.26
N GLY A 477 -11.36 -20.97 -16.74
CA GLY A 477 -11.68 -22.24 -17.39
C GLY A 477 -10.97 -22.40 -18.75
N GLN A 478 -11.53 -23.21 -19.65
CA GLN A 478 -10.96 -23.42 -20.96
C GLN A 478 -11.44 -22.37 -21.96
N THR A 479 -10.51 -21.61 -22.53
CA THR A 479 -10.78 -20.66 -23.61
C THR A 479 -10.98 -21.38 -24.94
N ALA A 480 -11.99 -21.01 -25.72
CA ALA A 480 -12.29 -21.63 -27.01
C ALA A 480 -11.11 -21.50 -27.99
N GLY A 481 -10.67 -22.63 -28.54
CA GLY A 481 -9.54 -22.71 -29.48
C GLY A 481 -8.16 -22.71 -28.81
N PHE A 482 -8.10 -22.81 -27.49
CA PHE A 482 -6.87 -22.92 -26.70
C PHE A 482 -6.82 -24.25 -25.92
N PRO A 483 -5.63 -24.70 -25.54
CA PRO A 483 -5.46 -25.89 -24.70
C PRO A 483 -6.03 -25.70 -23.31
N LYS A 484 -6.42 -26.80 -22.66
CA LYS A 484 -6.80 -26.81 -21.25
C LYS A 484 -5.56 -26.66 -20.39
N LEU A 485 -5.56 -25.67 -19.51
CA LEU A 485 -4.49 -25.47 -18.52
C LEU A 485 -4.67 -26.44 -17.34
N ARG A 486 -3.60 -27.15 -17.01
CA ARG A 486 -3.52 -28.09 -15.89
C ARG A 486 -2.30 -27.79 -15.04
N ILE A 487 -2.42 -28.02 -13.76
CA ILE A 487 -1.33 -27.83 -12.81
C ILE A 487 -0.91 -29.18 -12.23
N LEU A 488 0.39 -29.44 -12.21
CA LEU A 488 0.98 -30.60 -11.54
C LEU A 488 2.07 -30.12 -10.58
N ASP A 489 1.73 -30.16 -9.32
CA ASP A 489 2.56 -29.69 -8.21
C ASP A 489 2.63 -30.70 -7.07
N SER A 490 2.76 -31.96 -7.43
CA SER A 490 2.86 -33.07 -6.51
C SER A 490 3.89 -34.10 -6.98
N THR A 491 4.50 -34.78 -6.02
CA THR A 491 5.32 -35.97 -6.22
C THR A 491 4.54 -37.24 -5.92
N ASP A 492 3.24 -37.18 -5.62
CA ASP A 492 2.41 -38.39 -5.48
C ASP A 492 2.33 -39.14 -6.80
N PRO A 493 2.75 -40.45 -6.84
CA PRO A 493 2.78 -41.23 -8.09
C PRO A 493 1.40 -41.43 -8.73
N ALA A 494 0.33 -41.47 -7.96
CA ALA A 494 -1.04 -41.57 -8.49
C ALA A 494 -1.47 -40.27 -9.17
N GLN A 495 -1.15 -39.12 -8.59
CA GLN A 495 -1.43 -37.81 -9.21
C GLN A 495 -0.65 -37.61 -10.52
N VAL A 496 0.63 -38.02 -10.57
CA VAL A 496 1.44 -37.96 -11.81
C VAL A 496 0.81 -38.81 -12.89
N ARG A 497 0.46 -40.11 -12.59
CA ARG A 497 -0.19 -41.02 -13.55
C ARG A 497 -1.55 -40.49 -14.00
N ARG A 498 -2.36 -39.97 -13.08
CA ARG A 498 -3.68 -39.39 -13.39
C ARG A 498 -3.55 -38.22 -14.36
N THR A 499 -2.55 -37.35 -14.14
CA THR A 499 -2.25 -36.23 -15.03
C THR A 499 -1.81 -36.75 -16.41
N GLU A 500 -0.90 -37.72 -16.50
CA GLU A 500 -0.46 -38.31 -17.77
C GLU A 500 -1.62 -38.97 -18.53
N ALA A 501 -2.49 -39.70 -17.83
CA ALA A 501 -3.65 -40.35 -18.45
C ALA A 501 -4.71 -39.36 -18.96
N ALA A 502 -4.72 -38.15 -18.44
CA ALA A 502 -5.68 -37.09 -18.83
C ALA A 502 -5.24 -36.27 -20.03
N ILE A 503 -4.02 -36.49 -20.57
CA ILE A 503 -3.44 -35.69 -21.66
C ILE A 503 -3.03 -36.55 -22.86
N LYS A 504 -2.82 -35.89 -24.01
CA LYS A 504 -2.15 -36.49 -25.15
C LYS A 504 -0.74 -35.95 -25.23
N LEU A 505 0.25 -36.80 -24.90
CA LEU A 505 1.65 -36.38 -24.80
C LEU A 505 2.18 -35.64 -26.03
N ASP A 506 1.82 -36.10 -27.23
CA ASP A 506 2.20 -35.47 -28.53
C ASP A 506 1.49 -34.12 -28.81
N LYS A 507 0.48 -33.79 -28.01
CA LYS A 507 -0.32 -32.53 -28.14
C LYS A 507 -0.36 -31.73 -26.84
N THR A 508 0.61 -31.93 -25.99
CA THR A 508 0.71 -31.22 -24.71
C THR A 508 1.91 -30.29 -24.70
N LEU A 509 1.69 -29.07 -24.27
CA LEU A 509 2.74 -28.11 -23.94
C LEU A 509 3.05 -28.26 -22.45
N PHE A 510 4.33 -28.44 -22.12
CA PHE A 510 4.80 -28.45 -20.73
C PHE A 510 5.47 -27.12 -20.39
N ILE A 511 5.00 -26.45 -19.34
CA ILE A 511 5.62 -25.23 -18.80
C ILE A 511 6.34 -25.63 -17.52
N VAL A 512 7.67 -25.73 -17.58
CA VAL A 512 8.50 -25.94 -16.39
C VAL A 512 8.71 -24.61 -15.71
N SER A 513 8.16 -24.47 -14.52
CA SER A 513 8.12 -23.21 -13.79
C SER A 513 8.87 -23.31 -12.48
N SER A 514 10.05 -22.71 -12.40
CA SER A 514 10.87 -22.71 -11.20
C SER A 514 11.83 -21.50 -11.17
N LYS A 515 11.68 -20.65 -10.16
CA LYS A 515 12.45 -19.40 -10.02
C LYS A 515 13.95 -19.66 -9.97
N SER A 516 14.40 -20.49 -9.06
CA SER A 516 15.84 -20.86 -8.91
C SER A 516 16.31 -21.97 -9.84
N GLY A 517 15.37 -22.74 -10.40
CA GLY A 517 15.64 -23.96 -11.14
C GLY A 517 16.13 -25.14 -10.26
N GLY A 518 16.26 -24.94 -8.95
CA GLY A 518 16.79 -25.96 -8.02
C GLY A 518 15.71 -26.73 -7.26
N THR A 519 14.43 -26.51 -7.53
CA THR A 519 13.33 -27.19 -6.84
C THR A 519 13.24 -28.62 -7.33
N SER A 520 13.23 -29.60 -6.40
CA SER A 520 13.32 -31.03 -6.72
C SER A 520 12.11 -31.56 -7.48
N GLU A 521 10.91 -31.09 -7.10
CA GLU A 521 9.65 -31.59 -7.66
C GLU A 521 9.48 -31.23 -9.15
N PRO A 522 9.58 -29.95 -9.56
CA PRO A 522 9.53 -29.60 -10.97
C PRO A 522 10.63 -30.27 -11.79
N ASN A 523 11.82 -30.47 -11.22
CA ASN A 523 12.91 -31.16 -11.89
C ASN A 523 12.61 -32.64 -12.13
N ALA A 524 12.07 -33.35 -11.12
CA ALA A 524 11.64 -34.76 -11.27
C ALA A 524 10.52 -34.90 -12.31
N LEU A 525 9.52 -34.02 -12.26
CA LEU A 525 8.43 -34.00 -13.22
C LEU A 525 8.92 -33.67 -14.64
N MET A 526 9.82 -32.69 -14.77
CA MET A 526 10.43 -32.33 -16.05
C MET A 526 11.15 -33.53 -16.69
N GLU A 527 12.02 -34.20 -15.95
CA GLU A 527 12.76 -35.38 -16.45
C GLU A 527 11.79 -36.50 -16.85
N TYR A 528 10.73 -36.74 -16.06
CA TYR A 528 9.71 -37.72 -16.36
C TYR A 528 9.03 -37.45 -17.68
N PHE A 529 8.49 -36.25 -17.89
CA PHE A 529 7.76 -35.91 -19.11
C PHE A 529 8.67 -35.71 -20.32
N LEU A 530 9.91 -35.29 -20.16
CA LEU A 530 10.89 -35.22 -21.26
C LEU A 530 11.13 -36.62 -21.87
N VAL A 531 11.28 -37.64 -21.02
CA VAL A 531 11.46 -39.02 -21.50
C VAL A 531 10.15 -39.56 -22.15
N ARG A 532 9.01 -39.24 -21.59
CA ARG A 532 7.69 -39.66 -22.10
C ARG A 532 7.30 -38.97 -23.41
N ALA A 533 7.65 -37.72 -23.59
CA ALA A 533 7.38 -36.96 -24.83
C ALA A 533 8.35 -37.35 -25.98
N GLY A 534 9.50 -37.96 -25.71
CA GLY A 534 10.38 -38.56 -26.72
C GLY A 534 11.41 -37.60 -27.33
N ALA A 535 11.91 -37.94 -28.50
CA ALA A 535 13.12 -37.34 -29.09
C ALA A 535 13.00 -35.86 -29.47
N GLN A 536 11.79 -35.36 -29.72
CA GLN A 536 11.52 -33.94 -30.04
C GLN A 536 10.87 -33.17 -28.89
N ALA A 537 11.02 -33.67 -27.68
CA ALA A 537 10.39 -33.16 -26.48
C ALA A 537 10.65 -31.66 -26.27
N GLY A 538 11.87 -31.15 -26.59
CA GLY A 538 12.20 -29.72 -26.44
C GLY A 538 11.22 -28.76 -27.10
N GLU A 539 10.62 -29.13 -28.25
CA GLU A 539 9.64 -28.29 -28.96
C GLU A 539 8.28 -28.15 -28.18
N GLN A 540 8.03 -29.03 -27.21
CA GLN A 540 6.83 -29.03 -26.36
C GLN A 540 7.08 -28.48 -24.96
N PHE A 541 8.31 -28.00 -24.70
CA PHE A 541 8.68 -27.48 -23.41
C PHE A 541 8.99 -25.99 -23.46
N VAL A 542 8.50 -25.28 -22.46
CA VAL A 542 8.78 -23.88 -22.20
C VAL A 542 9.27 -23.75 -20.76
N ALA A 543 10.26 -22.92 -20.53
CA ALA A 543 10.75 -22.62 -19.18
C ALA A 543 10.26 -21.23 -18.71
N VAL A 544 9.85 -21.14 -17.45
CA VAL A 544 9.67 -19.87 -16.73
C VAL A 544 10.61 -19.88 -15.53
N THR A 545 11.61 -19.00 -15.53
CA THR A 545 12.69 -19.04 -14.54
C THR A 545 13.41 -17.70 -14.43
N ASP A 546 14.22 -17.51 -13.38
CA ASP A 546 15.05 -16.32 -13.26
C ASP A 546 16.30 -16.41 -14.18
N PRO A 547 16.84 -15.29 -14.65
CA PRO A 547 18.09 -15.25 -15.40
C PRO A 547 19.25 -15.89 -14.61
N GLY A 548 20.07 -16.70 -15.28
CA GLY A 548 21.22 -17.38 -14.68
C GLY A 548 20.90 -18.63 -13.86
N SER A 549 19.63 -19.03 -13.79
CA SER A 549 19.17 -20.22 -13.04
C SER A 549 19.71 -21.53 -13.63
N SER A 550 19.60 -22.61 -12.83
CA SER A 550 19.89 -23.96 -13.33
C SER A 550 18.90 -24.42 -14.40
N LEU A 551 17.63 -24.03 -14.31
CA LEU A 551 16.60 -24.35 -15.29
C LEU A 551 16.87 -23.67 -16.65
N GLU A 552 17.36 -22.43 -16.66
CA GLU A 552 17.78 -21.78 -17.92
C GLU A 552 18.84 -22.60 -18.67
N LYS A 553 19.84 -23.10 -17.93
CA LYS A 553 20.90 -23.94 -18.51
C LYS A 553 20.34 -25.24 -19.09
N VAL A 554 19.45 -25.91 -18.34
CA VAL A 554 18.79 -27.15 -18.79
C VAL A 554 17.91 -26.87 -20.01
N ALA A 555 17.09 -25.85 -19.98
CA ALA A 555 16.18 -25.48 -21.07
C ALA A 555 16.96 -25.17 -22.36
N THR A 556 18.06 -24.43 -22.24
CA THR A 556 18.95 -24.13 -23.37
C THR A 556 19.61 -25.41 -23.92
N ALA A 557 20.17 -26.26 -23.06
CA ALA A 557 20.85 -27.50 -23.45
C ALA A 557 19.89 -28.55 -24.06
N ARG A 558 18.63 -28.58 -23.60
CA ARG A 558 17.58 -29.49 -24.08
C ARG A 558 16.77 -28.92 -25.25
N GLY A 559 17.04 -27.69 -25.68
CA GLY A 559 16.37 -27.04 -26.82
C GLY A 559 14.90 -26.76 -26.57
N PHE A 560 14.53 -26.25 -25.39
CA PHE A 560 13.15 -25.82 -25.11
C PHE A 560 12.71 -24.77 -26.11
N ALA A 561 11.42 -24.78 -26.45
CA ALA A 561 10.85 -23.91 -27.47
C ALA A 561 11.00 -22.41 -27.12
N GLN A 562 10.83 -22.08 -25.86
CA GLN A 562 10.99 -20.70 -25.36
C GLN A 562 11.41 -20.71 -23.89
N ILE A 563 12.07 -19.61 -23.46
CA ILE A 563 12.42 -19.33 -22.07
C ILE A 563 11.89 -17.94 -21.74
N PHE A 564 11.09 -17.85 -20.69
CA PHE A 564 10.58 -16.60 -20.15
C PHE A 564 11.28 -16.31 -18.83
N TYR A 565 11.81 -15.11 -18.71
CA TYR A 565 12.55 -14.71 -17.53
C TYR A 565 11.66 -14.00 -16.53
N GLY A 566 11.71 -14.47 -15.30
CA GLY A 566 11.13 -13.79 -14.14
C GLY A 566 12.00 -12.61 -13.69
N GLU A 567 11.49 -11.92 -12.69
CA GLU A 567 12.20 -10.82 -12.05
C GLU A 567 12.82 -11.29 -10.75
N PRO A 568 14.16 -11.24 -10.62
CA PRO A 568 14.87 -11.71 -9.41
C PRO A 568 14.44 -11.00 -8.11
N THR A 569 13.97 -9.77 -8.22
CA THR A 569 13.53 -8.95 -7.08
C THR A 569 12.07 -9.25 -6.61
N ILE A 570 11.43 -10.28 -7.18
CA ILE A 570 10.09 -10.71 -6.79
C ILE A 570 10.18 -12.08 -6.13
N GLY A 571 9.73 -12.22 -4.89
CA GLY A 571 9.59 -13.51 -4.22
C GLY A 571 8.52 -14.41 -4.86
N GLY A 572 8.65 -15.76 -4.75
CA GLY A 572 7.74 -16.70 -5.42
C GLY A 572 6.25 -16.43 -5.15
N ARG A 573 5.86 -16.19 -3.91
CA ARG A 573 4.45 -15.95 -3.53
C ARG A 573 3.89 -14.59 -3.99
N TYR A 574 4.77 -13.64 -4.40
CA TYR A 574 4.42 -12.34 -4.99
C TYR A 574 4.53 -12.34 -6.52
N SER A 575 4.69 -13.50 -7.18
CA SER A 575 5.04 -13.58 -8.60
C SER A 575 3.88 -13.81 -9.55
N VAL A 576 2.64 -13.86 -9.08
CA VAL A 576 1.47 -14.17 -9.91
C VAL A 576 1.24 -13.16 -11.04
N LEU A 577 1.54 -11.88 -10.81
CA LEU A 577 1.43 -10.80 -11.81
C LEU A 577 2.71 -10.63 -12.66
N SER A 578 3.63 -11.60 -12.60
CA SER A 578 4.87 -11.69 -13.37
C SER A 578 4.78 -12.84 -14.40
N PRO A 579 5.81 -13.12 -15.19
CA PRO A 579 5.81 -14.25 -16.13
C PRO A 579 5.42 -15.60 -15.52
N PHE A 580 5.59 -15.80 -14.21
CA PHE A 580 5.19 -17.03 -13.53
C PHE A 580 3.68 -17.30 -13.56
N GLY A 581 2.86 -16.25 -13.53
CA GLY A 581 1.41 -16.36 -13.71
C GLY A 581 0.98 -16.06 -15.16
N LEU A 582 1.61 -15.08 -15.81
CA LEU A 582 1.17 -14.55 -17.10
C LEU A 582 1.49 -15.46 -18.29
N VAL A 583 2.59 -16.23 -18.25
CA VAL A 583 2.92 -17.20 -19.32
C VAL A 583 1.93 -18.36 -19.34
N PRO A 584 1.59 -19.03 -18.22
CA PRO A 584 0.50 -20.01 -18.21
C PRO A 584 -0.84 -19.42 -18.64
N ALA A 585 -1.17 -18.19 -18.22
CA ALA A 585 -2.38 -17.48 -18.62
C ALA A 585 -2.45 -17.29 -20.16
N ALA A 586 -1.37 -16.79 -20.75
CA ALA A 586 -1.27 -16.60 -22.20
C ALA A 586 -1.36 -17.92 -22.96
N ALA A 587 -0.75 -19.01 -22.44
CA ALA A 587 -0.86 -20.33 -23.01
C ALA A 587 -2.31 -20.87 -23.00
N ALA A 588 -3.09 -20.52 -21.98
CA ALA A 588 -4.51 -20.85 -21.86
C ALA A 588 -5.43 -19.93 -22.70
N GLY A 589 -4.88 -18.92 -23.37
CA GLY A 589 -5.63 -17.97 -24.19
C GLY A 589 -6.34 -16.89 -23.39
N ILE A 590 -5.90 -16.60 -22.18
CA ILE A 590 -6.35 -15.43 -21.42
C ILE A 590 -5.73 -14.19 -22.04
N ASP A 591 -6.53 -13.14 -22.24
CA ASP A 591 -6.03 -11.85 -22.71
C ASP A 591 -5.24 -11.15 -21.61
N VAL A 592 -3.92 -11.35 -21.63
CA VAL A 592 -3.01 -10.81 -20.63
C VAL A 592 -2.96 -9.27 -20.67
N ALA A 593 -3.12 -8.65 -21.83
CA ALA A 593 -3.09 -7.19 -21.95
C ALA A 593 -4.33 -6.56 -21.28
N GLU A 594 -5.51 -7.12 -21.53
CA GLU A 594 -6.74 -6.70 -20.84
C GLU A 594 -6.65 -6.98 -19.33
N PHE A 595 -6.22 -8.17 -18.94
CA PHE A 595 -6.05 -8.57 -17.54
C PHE A 595 -5.15 -7.58 -16.76
N LEU A 596 -3.99 -7.23 -17.32
CA LEU A 596 -3.09 -6.24 -16.72
C LEU A 596 -3.70 -4.83 -16.71
N THR A 597 -4.48 -4.46 -17.72
CA THR A 597 -5.17 -3.17 -17.77
C THR A 597 -6.20 -3.03 -16.65
N LEU A 598 -6.98 -4.08 -16.40
CA LEU A 598 -7.94 -4.14 -15.29
C LEU A 598 -7.22 -4.12 -13.92
N THR A 599 -6.13 -4.89 -13.80
CA THR A 599 -5.31 -4.95 -12.58
C THR A 599 -4.72 -3.57 -12.22
N ALA A 600 -4.28 -2.81 -13.22
CA ALA A 600 -3.65 -1.50 -13.01
C ALA A 600 -4.57 -0.49 -12.29
N ALA A 601 -5.89 -0.66 -12.36
CA ALA A 601 -6.82 0.19 -11.61
C ALA A 601 -6.63 0.06 -10.09
N MET A 602 -6.42 -1.16 -9.60
CA MET A 602 -6.13 -1.44 -8.19
C MET A 602 -4.72 -0.96 -7.81
N VAL A 603 -3.72 -1.17 -8.68
CA VAL A 603 -2.36 -0.66 -8.44
C VAL A 603 -2.38 0.85 -8.17
N ARG A 604 -3.13 1.61 -9.01
CA ARG A 604 -3.29 3.07 -8.81
C ARG A 604 -4.08 3.42 -7.55
N SER A 605 -5.04 2.60 -7.16
CA SER A 605 -5.80 2.78 -5.91
C SER A 605 -4.98 2.46 -4.66
N CYS A 606 -3.93 1.66 -4.81
CA CYS A 606 -2.95 1.37 -3.75
C CYS A 606 -1.70 2.25 -3.83
N GLY A 607 -1.69 3.24 -4.74
CA GLY A 607 -0.52 4.08 -5.03
C GLY A 607 -0.10 5.02 -3.91
N THR A 608 1.05 5.65 -4.12
CA THR A 608 1.73 6.55 -3.17
C THR A 608 0.90 7.77 -2.77
N ASP A 609 -0.01 8.22 -3.65
CA ASP A 609 -0.83 9.42 -3.49
C ASP A 609 -2.20 9.11 -2.88
N VAL A 610 -2.45 7.86 -2.49
CA VAL A 610 -3.73 7.47 -1.88
C VAL A 610 -3.54 7.35 -0.37
N PRO A 611 -4.20 8.19 0.44
CA PRO A 611 -4.09 8.12 1.90
C PRO A 611 -4.52 6.75 2.46
N PRO A 612 -4.01 6.33 3.63
CA PRO A 612 -4.33 5.02 4.20
C PRO A 612 -5.83 4.72 4.35
N ALA A 613 -6.62 5.75 4.63
CA ALA A 613 -8.07 5.62 4.83
C ALA A 613 -8.85 5.32 3.55
N GLU A 614 -8.31 5.63 2.37
CA GLU A 614 -8.90 5.41 1.05
C GLU A 614 -8.17 4.35 0.22
N ASN A 615 -7.05 3.83 0.73
CA ASN A 615 -6.22 2.85 0.04
C ASN A 615 -6.68 1.41 0.36
N PRO A 616 -7.26 0.68 -0.61
CA PRO A 616 -7.93 -0.60 -0.31
C PRO A 616 -6.97 -1.68 0.20
N GLY A 617 -5.77 -1.78 -0.36
CA GLY A 617 -4.77 -2.75 0.10
C GLY A 617 -4.25 -2.42 1.50
N VAL A 618 -3.99 -1.14 1.78
CA VAL A 618 -3.55 -0.67 3.10
C VAL A 618 -4.65 -0.85 4.14
N GLN A 619 -5.90 -0.49 3.83
CA GLN A 619 -7.04 -0.70 4.73
C GLN A 619 -7.18 -2.17 5.13
N LEU A 620 -7.12 -3.09 4.15
CA LEU A 620 -7.18 -4.52 4.41
C LEU A 620 -6.04 -4.96 5.33
N GLY A 621 -4.81 -4.61 5.00
CA GLY A 621 -3.65 -5.00 5.80
C GLY A 621 -3.68 -4.47 7.24
N LEU A 622 -4.09 -3.20 7.43
CA LEU A 622 -4.24 -2.60 8.75
C LEU A 622 -5.38 -3.24 9.55
N ALA A 623 -6.49 -3.59 8.89
CA ALA A 623 -7.61 -4.29 9.54
C ALA A 623 -7.21 -5.69 10.01
N LEU A 624 -6.48 -6.45 9.20
CA LEU A 624 -5.96 -7.77 9.56
C LEU A 624 -4.96 -7.69 10.72
N ALA A 625 -4.04 -6.74 10.67
CA ALA A 625 -3.08 -6.53 11.74
C ALA A 625 -3.74 -6.08 13.04
N ALA A 626 -4.73 -5.19 12.98
CA ALA A 626 -5.53 -4.78 14.14
C ALA A 626 -6.29 -5.98 14.73
N ALA A 627 -6.94 -6.78 13.89
CA ALA A 627 -7.62 -8.00 14.33
C ALA A 627 -6.66 -8.97 15.04
N ALA A 628 -5.47 -9.19 14.49
CA ALA A 628 -4.45 -10.05 15.11
C ALA A 628 -3.99 -9.53 16.48
N ARG A 629 -3.84 -8.21 16.66
CA ARG A 629 -3.54 -7.60 17.97
C ARG A 629 -4.62 -7.87 19.02
N HIS A 630 -5.86 -8.07 18.57
CA HIS A 630 -7.01 -8.42 19.41
C HIS A 630 -7.24 -9.94 19.49
N GLY A 631 -6.23 -10.76 19.10
CA GLY A 631 -6.28 -12.22 19.18
C GLY A 631 -7.11 -12.89 18.08
N ARG A 632 -7.44 -12.17 16.98
CA ARG A 632 -8.16 -12.69 15.84
C ARG A 632 -7.22 -12.83 14.64
N ASP A 633 -6.50 -13.93 14.63
CA ASP A 633 -5.41 -14.23 13.69
C ASP A 633 -5.71 -15.40 12.73
N LYS A 634 -6.93 -15.97 12.75
CA LYS A 634 -7.38 -17.03 11.85
C LYS A 634 -8.31 -16.45 10.79
N LEU A 635 -7.85 -16.45 9.53
CA LEU A 635 -8.51 -15.81 8.41
C LEU A 635 -9.28 -16.83 7.59
N THR A 636 -10.60 -16.87 7.71
CA THR A 636 -11.45 -17.74 6.87
C THR A 636 -11.74 -17.02 5.54
N LEU A 637 -11.23 -17.60 4.46
CA LEU A 637 -11.41 -17.12 3.10
C LEU A 637 -12.57 -17.85 2.44
N THR A 638 -13.57 -17.08 2.01
CA THR A 638 -14.70 -17.57 1.20
C THR A 638 -14.78 -16.79 -0.09
N ALA A 639 -15.34 -17.40 -1.12
CA ALA A 639 -15.48 -16.73 -2.40
C ALA A 639 -16.65 -17.30 -3.23
N SER A 640 -17.07 -16.57 -4.24
CA SER A 640 -17.95 -17.08 -5.30
C SER A 640 -17.30 -18.29 -5.99
N THR A 641 -18.08 -19.30 -6.32
CA THR A 641 -17.59 -20.58 -6.87
C THR A 641 -16.57 -20.43 -8.00
N ARG A 642 -16.78 -19.47 -8.94
CA ARG A 642 -15.88 -19.28 -10.08
C ARG A 642 -14.50 -18.71 -9.71
N ILE A 643 -14.35 -18.10 -8.54
CA ILE A 643 -13.09 -17.52 -8.07
C ILE A 643 -12.66 -18.13 -6.71
N ALA A 644 -13.25 -19.27 -6.35
CA ALA A 644 -13.01 -19.89 -5.05
C ALA A 644 -11.55 -20.31 -4.84
N ASP A 645 -10.88 -20.71 -5.92
CA ASP A 645 -9.48 -21.14 -5.88
C ASP A 645 -8.49 -20.03 -5.52
N PHE A 646 -8.92 -18.76 -5.57
CA PHE A 646 -8.15 -17.62 -5.05
C PHE A 646 -7.69 -17.85 -3.61
N GLY A 647 -8.49 -18.57 -2.81
CA GLY A 647 -8.15 -18.92 -1.44
C GLY A 647 -6.84 -19.69 -1.30
N ALA A 648 -6.54 -20.60 -2.23
CA ALA A 648 -5.33 -21.41 -2.20
C ALA A 648 -4.06 -20.58 -2.42
N TRP A 649 -4.11 -19.60 -3.32
CA TRP A 649 -3.00 -18.65 -3.52
C TRP A 649 -2.86 -17.67 -2.33
N ALA A 650 -3.97 -17.13 -1.85
CA ALA A 650 -3.97 -16.21 -0.71
C ALA A 650 -3.46 -16.92 0.57
N GLU A 651 -3.75 -18.21 0.71
CA GLU A 651 -3.21 -19.05 1.78
C GLU A 651 -1.68 -19.05 1.75
N GLN A 652 -1.07 -19.27 0.59
CA GLN A 652 0.39 -19.21 0.48
C GLN A 652 0.90 -17.81 0.81
N LEU A 653 0.35 -16.78 0.16
CA LEU A 653 0.79 -15.41 0.34
C LEU A 653 0.82 -15.01 1.82
N ILE A 654 -0.27 -15.25 2.53
CA ILE A 654 -0.44 -14.81 3.91
C ILE A 654 0.40 -15.68 4.87
N ALA A 655 0.30 -16.99 4.78
CA ALA A 655 0.96 -17.91 5.71
C ALA A 655 2.49 -17.85 5.60
N GLU A 656 3.03 -17.86 4.38
CA GLU A 656 4.47 -17.81 4.16
C GLU A 656 5.06 -16.45 4.49
N SER A 657 4.31 -15.37 4.29
CA SER A 657 4.76 -14.01 4.62
C SER A 657 4.69 -13.68 6.10
N THR A 658 3.67 -14.18 6.81
CA THR A 658 3.43 -13.75 8.21
C THR A 658 3.89 -14.75 9.25
N GLY A 659 4.07 -16.02 8.89
CA GLY A 659 4.39 -17.12 9.80
C GLY A 659 5.83 -17.14 10.26
N LYS A 660 6.27 -16.16 11.09
CA LYS A 660 7.67 -15.98 11.49
C LYS A 660 7.80 -15.42 12.89
N ASN A 661 8.92 -15.73 13.53
CA ASN A 661 9.26 -15.18 14.84
C ASN A 661 8.15 -15.38 15.90
N GLY A 662 7.45 -16.52 15.83
CA GLY A 662 6.33 -16.82 16.73
C GLY A 662 5.05 -16.02 16.46
N LYS A 663 4.93 -15.41 15.31
CA LYS A 663 3.74 -14.67 14.85
C LYS A 663 3.20 -15.31 13.57
N ALA A 664 1.89 -15.21 13.33
CA ALA A 664 1.28 -15.59 12.06
C ALA A 664 -0.13 -15.02 11.94
N LEU A 665 -0.56 -14.79 10.71
CA LEU A 665 -1.95 -14.87 10.30
C LEU A 665 -2.14 -16.27 9.71
N ILE A 666 -3.10 -17.04 10.20
CA ILE A 666 -3.37 -18.41 9.74
C ILE A 666 -4.56 -18.38 8.78
N PRO A 667 -4.34 -18.46 7.49
CA PRO A 667 -5.41 -18.50 6.50
C PRO A 667 -6.07 -19.90 6.48
N LEU A 668 -7.36 -19.89 6.19
CA LEU A 668 -8.18 -21.10 6.04
C LEU A 668 -8.98 -20.96 4.75
N GLU A 669 -8.58 -21.71 3.73
CA GLU A 669 -9.31 -21.78 2.46
C GLU A 669 -10.23 -23.01 2.43
N GLY A 670 -11.22 -23.02 1.56
CA GLY A 670 -12.10 -24.18 1.32
C GLY A 670 -12.97 -24.61 2.54
N GLU A 671 -13.12 -23.77 3.56
CA GLU A 671 -14.00 -24.04 4.69
C GLU A 671 -15.44 -23.65 4.36
N THR A 672 -16.37 -24.58 4.46
CA THR A 672 -17.81 -24.26 4.34
C THR A 672 -18.27 -23.50 5.58
N LEU A 673 -18.90 -22.35 5.38
CA LEU A 673 -19.44 -21.55 6.48
C LEU A 673 -20.50 -22.33 7.28
N GLY A 674 -20.47 -22.16 8.59
CA GLY A 674 -21.43 -22.72 9.53
C GLY A 674 -22.07 -21.66 10.42
N GLN A 675 -22.81 -22.10 11.43
CA GLN A 675 -23.45 -21.20 12.39
C GLN A 675 -22.39 -20.53 13.30
N PRO A 676 -22.62 -19.33 13.81
CA PRO A 676 -21.64 -18.60 14.63
C PRO A 676 -21.11 -19.38 15.85
N GLU A 677 -21.92 -20.24 16.43
CA GLU A 677 -21.59 -21.00 17.65
C GLU A 677 -20.46 -22.00 17.48
N ILE A 678 -20.15 -22.40 16.24
CA ILE A 678 -19.05 -23.35 15.96
C ILE A 678 -17.70 -22.66 15.80
N TYR A 679 -17.63 -21.35 15.89
CA TYR A 679 -16.40 -20.58 15.74
C TYR A 679 -15.88 -20.06 17.08
N GLY A 680 -14.56 -20.03 17.21
CA GLY A 680 -13.88 -19.31 18.29
C GLY A 680 -13.82 -17.80 18.04
N ASN A 681 -13.45 -17.06 19.08
CA ASN A 681 -13.29 -15.59 18.96
C ASN A 681 -12.00 -15.16 18.24
N ASP A 682 -11.27 -16.09 17.67
CA ASP A 682 -10.00 -15.88 16.98
C ASP A 682 -10.14 -15.74 15.45
N ARG A 683 -11.38 -15.69 14.94
CA ARG A 683 -11.69 -15.66 13.50
C ARG A 683 -11.86 -14.26 12.95
N VAL A 684 -11.43 -14.10 11.69
CA VAL A 684 -11.80 -13.04 10.74
C VAL A 684 -12.36 -13.72 9.50
N PHE A 685 -13.44 -13.21 8.93
CA PHE A 685 -14.04 -13.73 7.71
C PHE A 685 -13.82 -12.76 6.57
N ILE A 686 -13.31 -13.26 5.44
CA ILE A 686 -13.05 -12.48 4.23
C ILE A 686 -13.80 -13.17 3.09
N ASP A 687 -14.74 -12.45 2.47
CA ASP A 687 -15.56 -12.96 1.36
C ASP A 687 -15.28 -12.19 0.07
N LEU A 688 -14.84 -12.91 -0.96
CA LEU A 688 -14.68 -12.38 -2.31
C LEU A 688 -15.92 -12.75 -3.13
N ARG A 689 -16.73 -11.77 -3.47
CA ARG A 689 -17.99 -11.99 -4.13
C ARG A 689 -18.01 -11.39 -5.53
N LEU A 690 -18.29 -12.22 -6.54
CA LEU A 690 -18.60 -11.70 -7.87
C LEU A 690 -19.88 -10.86 -7.85
N SER A 691 -19.91 -9.75 -8.57
CA SER A 691 -21.03 -8.83 -8.62
C SER A 691 -22.34 -9.49 -9.10
N ASP A 692 -22.23 -10.55 -9.91
CA ASP A 692 -23.36 -11.35 -10.42
C ASP A 692 -23.70 -12.57 -9.54
N ASP A 693 -23.01 -12.77 -8.42
CA ASP A 693 -23.27 -13.89 -7.51
C ASP A 693 -24.53 -13.69 -6.69
N THR A 694 -25.41 -14.68 -6.75
CA THR A 694 -26.71 -14.67 -6.09
C THR A 694 -26.81 -15.61 -4.88
N ASP A 695 -25.69 -16.07 -4.32
CA ASP A 695 -25.67 -16.96 -3.15
C ASP A 695 -26.15 -16.26 -1.88
N LYS A 696 -27.48 -16.30 -1.69
CA LYS A 696 -28.13 -15.74 -0.51
C LYS A 696 -27.81 -16.50 0.79
N ALA A 697 -27.46 -17.80 0.69
CA ALA A 697 -27.14 -18.60 1.87
C ALA A 697 -25.80 -18.17 2.46
N ARG A 698 -24.79 -17.94 1.61
CA ARG A 698 -23.49 -17.43 2.02
C ARG A 698 -23.62 -16.03 2.64
N GLU A 699 -24.35 -15.11 2.01
CA GLU A 699 -24.58 -13.78 2.56
C GLU A 699 -25.30 -13.81 3.91
N ALA A 700 -26.31 -14.66 4.08
CA ALA A 700 -27.01 -14.83 5.36
C ALA A 700 -26.08 -15.38 6.45
N ALA A 701 -25.19 -16.33 6.11
CA ALA A 701 -24.20 -16.86 7.05
C ALA A 701 -23.20 -15.77 7.48
N LEU A 702 -22.70 -14.98 6.53
CA LEU A 702 -21.80 -13.84 6.84
C LEU A 702 -22.46 -12.77 7.69
N ALA A 703 -23.74 -12.45 7.41
CA ALA A 703 -24.49 -11.50 8.22
C ALA A 703 -24.72 -12.01 9.65
N ALA A 704 -24.94 -13.33 9.82
CA ALA A 704 -25.06 -13.95 11.15
C ALA A 704 -23.72 -13.88 11.93
N LEU A 705 -22.59 -14.12 11.27
CA LEU A 705 -21.26 -13.99 11.86
C LEU A 705 -20.96 -12.54 12.27
N GLU A 706 -21.32 -11.58 11.44
CA GLU A 706 -21.20 -10.14 11.73
C GLU A 706 -22.05 -9.77 12.98
N ALA A 707 -23.31 -10.23 13.02
CA ALA A 707 -24.19 -10.00 14.16
C ALA A 707 -23.69 -10.65 15.46
N ALA A 708 -22.93 -11.75 15.34
CA ALA A 708 -22.29 -12.41 16.47
C ALA A 708 -20.97 -11.73 16.92
N GLY A 709 -20.56 -10.65 16.27
CA GLY A 709 -19.38 -9.85 16.63
C GLY A 709 -18.07 -10.36 16.02
N HIS A 710 -18.13 -11.15 14.94
CA HIS A 710 -16.94 -11.47 14.16
C HIS A 710 -16.61 -10.35 13.17
N PRO A 711 -15.33 -10.05 12.95
CA PRO A 711 -14.92 -9.22 11.82
C PRO A 711 -15.31 -9.88 10.50
N VAL A 712 -16.01 -9.14 9.63
CA VAL A 712 -16.40 -9.60 8.29
C VAL A 712 -15.96 -8.55 7.28
N ILE A 713 -15.14 -8.98 6.33
CA ILE A 713 -14.62 -8.17 5.24
C ILE A 713 -15.22 -8.69 3.94
N ARG A 714 -15.92 -7.83 3.20
CA ARG A 714 -16.51 -8.17 1.91
C ARG A 714 -15.77 -7.44 0.81
N ILE A 715 -15.37 -8.17 -0.22
CA ILE A 715 -14.74 -7.67 -1.43
C ILE A 715 -15.64 -8.00 -2.60
N GLU A 716 -16.17 -6.99 -3.27
CA GLU A 716 -17.00 -7.15 -4.46
C GLU A 716 -16.11 -7.13 -5.69
N VAL A 717 -15.98 -8.28 -6.36
CA VAL A 717 -15.20 -8.48 -7.58
C VAL A 717 -16.13 -8.30 -8.78
N MET A 718 -15.88 -7.33 -9.63
CA MET A 718 -16.78 -6.92 -10.70
C MET A 718 -16.99 -8.02 -11.75
N SER A 719 -15.96 -8.79 -12.04
CA SER A 719 -16.02 -9.97 -12.92
C SER A 719 -14.79 -10.87 -12.69
N PRO A 720 -14.77 -12.11 -13.16
CA PRO A 720 -13.58 -12.97 -13.09
C PRO A 720 -12.32 -12.34 -13.67
N ALA A 721 -12.43 -11.48 -14.68
CA ALA A 721 -11.30 -10.78 -15.28
C ALA A 721 -10.63 -9.78 -14.31
N HIS A 722 -11.33 -9.36 -13.26
CA HIS A 722 -10.80 -8.45 -12.23
C HIS A 722 -9.99 -9.16 -11.14
N ILE A 723 -9.88 -10.48 -11.14
CA ILE A 723 -9.14 -11.22 -10.11
C ILE A 723 -7.70 -10.73 -9.95
N GLY A 724 -7.11 -10.15 -10.99
CA GLY A 724 -5.81 -9.48 -10.94
C GLY A 724 -5.74 -8.33 -9.95
N GLN A 725 -6.86 -7.62 -9.74
CA GLN A 725 -6.93 -6.55 -8.74
C GLN A 725 -6.77 -7.12 -7.34
N GLU A 726 -7.35 -8.29 -7.08
CA GLU A 726 -7.29 -8.93 -5.77
C GLU A 726 -5.91 -9.51 -5.49
N PHE A 727 -5.21 -10.01 -6.49
CA PHE A 727 -3.81 -10.39 -6.33
C PHE A 727 -3.01 -9.20 -5.78
N PHE A 728 -3.08 -8.04 -6.42
CA PHE A 728 -2.33 -6.86 -5.99
C PHE A 728 -2.81 -6.31 -4.64
N ARG A 729 -4.12 -6.25 -4.40
CA ARG A 729 -4.69 -5.82 -3.12
C ARG A 729 -4.15 -6.65 -1.96
N PHE A 730 -4.15 -7.99 -2.10
CA PHE A 730 -3.68 -8.90 -1.06
C PHE A 730 -2.16 -8.87 -0.90
N GLU A 731 -1.39 -8.63 -1.96
CA GLU A 731 0.06 -8.41 -1.86
C GLU A 731 0.37 -7.17 -1.01
N ILE A 732 -0.28 -6.04 -1.28
CA ILE A 732 -0.17 -4.83 -0.44
C ILE A 732 -0.64 -5.12 0.99
N ALA A 733 -1.80 -5.74 1.17
CA ALA A 733 -2.36 -6.01 2.50
C ALA A 733 -1.43 -6.90 3.34
N THR A 734 -0.83 -7.91 2.73
CA THR A 734 0.10 -8.82 3.41
C THR A 734 1.40 -8.10 3.79
N ALA A 735 1.95 -7.27 2.90
CA ALA A 735 3.13 -6.45 3.18
C ALA A 735 2.86 -5.45 4.33
N VAL A 736 1.69 -4.80 4.33
CA VAL A 736 1.23 -3.88 5.38
C VAL A 736 1.03 -4.60 6.71
N ALA A 737 0.37 -5.75 6.71
CA ALA A 737 0.19 -6.55 7.93
C ALA A 737 1.55 -6.97 8.51
N GLY A 738 2.49 -7.41 7.65
CA GLY A 738 3.87 -7.74 8.05
C GLY A 738 4.60 -6.58 8.70
N ALA A 739 4.45 -5.38 8.16
CA ALA A 739 5.03 -4.16 8.73
C ALA A 739 4.48 -3.87 10.14
N VAL A 740 3.16 -3.93 10.31
CA VAL A 740 2.52 -3.71 11.62
C VAL A 740 2.88 -4.81 12.62
N MET A 741 3.04 -6.04 12.16
CA MET A 741 3.51 -7.17 12.97
C MET A 741 5.01 -7.08 13.30
N GLY A 742 5.79 -6.24 12.60
CA GLY A 742 7.23 -6.10 12.79
C GLY A 742 7.99 -7.35 12.36
N ILE A 743 7.71 -7.85 11.18
CA ILE A 743 8.36 -9.00 10.55
C ILE A 743 8.75 -8.68 9.10
N ASN A 744 9.74 -9.39 8.56
CA ASN A 744 10.04 -9.35 7.12
C ASN A 744 9.04 -10.25 6.37
N PRO A 745 8.10 -9.72 5.55
CA PRO A 745 7.10 -10.55 4.87
C PRO A 745 7.62 -11.21 3.59
N PHE A 746 8.88 -11.00 3.23
CA PHE A 746 9.43 -11.42 1.93
C PHE A 746 10.41 -12.59 2.02
N ASP A 747 10.94 -12.91 3.19
CA ASP A 747 11.80 -14.07 3.43
C ASP A 747 11.01 -15.31 3.86
N GLN A 748 11.65 -16.48 3.95
CA GLN A 748 11.05 -17.76 4.39
C GLN A 748 12.10 -18.65 5.09
N PRO A 749 12.60 -18.25 6.27
CA PRO A 749 13.74 -18.90 6.92
C PRO A 749 13.48 -20.36 7.36
N ASP A 750 12.21 -20.73 7.59
CA ASP A 750 11.86 -22.04 8.17
C ASP A 750 11.58 -23.14 7.13
N VAL A 751 11.46 -22.80 5.84
CA VAL A 751 11.21 -23.75 4.75
C VAL A 751 12.44 -24.61 4.47
N GLU A 752 13.64 -24.05 4.58
CA GLU A 752 14.90 -24.75 4.23
C GLU A 752 15.18 -25.94 5.16
N ALA A 753 14.78 -25.90 6.43
CA ALA A 753 14.98 -27.00 7.36
C ALA A 753 14.34 -28.31 6.87
N ALA A 754 13.10 -28.24 6.33
CA ALA A 754 12.44 -29.42 5.79
C ALA A 754 13.12 -29.97 4.53
N LYS A 755 13.65 -29.08 3.66
CA LYS A 755 14.39 -29.45 2.46
C LYS A 755 15.71 -30.15 2.81
N ILE A 756 16.42 -29.71 3.84
CA ILE A 756 17.64 -30.37 4.33
C ILE A 756 17.33 -31.80 4.77
N LYS A 757 16.31 -31.96 5.62
CA LYS A 757 15.87 -33.29 6.10
C LYS A 757 15.45 -34.21 4.95
N THR A 758 14.74 -33.68 3.97
CA THR A 758 14.34 -34.45 2.77
C THR A 758 15.57 -34.93 2.01
N ARG A 759 16.56 -34.06 1.78
CA ARG A 759 17.82 -34.41 1.11
C ARG A 759 18.61 -35.46 1.87
N GLU A 760 18.67 -35.43 3.21
CA GLU A 760 19.30 -36.45 4.04
C GLU A 760 18.65 -37.80 3.84
N LEU A 761 17.30 -37.84 3.84
CA LEU A 761 16.54 -39.07 3.65
C LEU A 761 16.68 -39.68 2.25
N THR A 762 16.64 -38.83 1.21
CA THR A 762 16.84 -39.31 -0.18
C THR A 762 18.28 -39.76 -0.42
N SER A 763 19.28 -39.09 0.14
CA SER A 763 20.69 -39.55 0.07
C SER A 763 20.92 -40.86 0.81
N ALA A 764 20.26 -41.10 1.95
CA ALA A 764 20.29 -42.34 2.66
C ALA A 764 19.68 -43.48 1.79
N PHE A 765 18.56 -43.21 1.12
CA PHE A 765 17.94 -44.13 0.19
C PHE A 765 18.88 -44.46 -0.99
N GLU A 766 19.50 -43.48 -1.61
CA GLU A 766 20.43 -43.66 -2.74
C GLU A 766 21.63 -44.55 -2.37
N THR A 767 22.02 -44.54 -1.09
CA THR A 767 23.14 -45.31 -0.56
C THR A 767 22.75 -46.74 -0.15
N SER A 768 21.58 -46.90 0.49
CA SER A 768 21.17 -48.15 1.11
C SER A 768 20.06 -48.91 0.38
N GLY A 769 19.40 -48.28 -0.59
CA GLY A 769 18.23 -48.83 -1.31
C GLY A 769 16.94 -48.77 -0.51
N SER A 770 16.93 -48.15 0.67
CA SER A 770 15.73 -48.01 1.51
C SER A 770 15.81 -46.75 2.38
N LEU A 771 14.65 -46.18 2.68
CA LEU A 771 14.59 -45.13 3.69
C LEU A 771 14.93 -45.69 5.07
N PRO A 772 15.54 -44.94 5.97
CA PRO A 772 15.81 -45.40 7.35
C PRO A 772 14.54 -45.93 8.02
N ALA A 773 14.69 -47.07 8.73
CA ALA A 773 13.55 -47.69 9.39
C ALA A 773 12.95 -46.82 10.49
N GLU A 774 11.63 -46.80 10.62
CA GLU A 774 10.90 -46.15 11.71
C GLU A 774 10.05 -47.20 12.45
N THR A 775 9.92 -47.04 13.76
CA THR A 775 9.08 -47.89 14.57
C THR A 775 7.80 -47.15 14.97
N PRO A 776 6.61 -47.65 14.64
CA PRO A 776 5.36 -47.05 15.09
C PRO A 776 5.22 -47.11 16.61
N VAL A 777 4.63 -46.11 17.22
CA VAL A 777 4.33 -46.08 18.67
C VAL A 777 3.11 -46.92 19.02
N ALA A 778 2.25 -47.20 18.02
CA ALA A 778 1.11 -48.13 18.07
C ALA A 778 0.68 -48.49 16.64
N THR A 779 -0.07 -49.60 16.51
CA THR A 779 -0.71 -50.01 15.25
C THR A 779 -2.11 -50.47 15.54
N ASP A 780 -3.10 -50.02 14.76
CA ASP A 780 -4.50 -50.46 14.85
C ASP A 780 -4.98 -50.83 13.44
N GLY A 781 -5.13 -52.13 13.19
CA GLY A 781 -5.45 -52.68 11.87
C GLY A 781 -4.43 -52.23 10.81
N SER A 782 -4.89 -51.55 9.80
CA SER A 782 -4.06 -50.97 8.68
C SER A 782 -3.47 -49.61 8.99
N ILE A 783 -3.61 -49.09 10.18
CA ILE A 783 -3.12 -47.74 10.52
C ILE A 783 -1.94 -47.87 11.50
N ALA A 784 -0.76 -47.49 11.06
CA ALA A 784 0.42 -47.32 11.91
C ALA A 784 0.55 -45.87 12.39
N ILE A 785 0.82 -45.70 13.66
CA ILE A 785 0.83 -44.40 14.36
C ILE A 785 2.28 -44.04 14.71
N TYR A 786 2.70 -42.85 14.36
CA TYR A 786 4.05 -42.35 14.61
C TYR A 786 4.00 -40.99 15.29
N THR A 787 4.91 -40.78 16.22
CA THR A 787 5.20 -39.48 16.80
C THR A 787 6.56 -39.51 17.50
N ASP A 788 7.11 -38.36 17.87
CA ASP A 788 8.34 -38.28 18.65
C ASP A 788 8.12 -38.72 20.12
N THR A 789 9.22 -38.97 20.83
CA THR A 789 9.18 -39.49 22.20
C THR A 789 8.40 -38.58 23.17
N ALA A 790 8.60 -37.26 23.08
CA ALA A 790 7.94 -36.28 23.96
C ALA A 790 6.41 -36.26 23.73
N ASN A 791 6.00 -36.22 22.46
CA ASN A 791 4.58 -36.32 22.10
C ASN A 791 3.98 -37.69 22.49
N ALA A 792 4.71 -38.81 22.28
CA ALA A 792 4.25 -40.15 22.68
C ALA A 792 3.98 -40.26 24.19
N GLU A 793 4.90 -39.75 25.01
CA GLU A 793 4.74 -39.73 26.47
C GLU A 793 3.54 -38.87 26.90
N ALA A 794 3.42 -37.69 26.32
CA ALA A 794 2.30 -36.78 26.62
C ALA A 794 0.94 -37.40 26.23
N LEU A 795 0.87 -38.07 25.07
CA LEU A 795 -0.35 -38.70 24.58
C LEU A 795 -0.72 -39.94 25.42
N ARG A 796 0.25 -40.77 25.80
CA ARG A 796 0.01 -41.92 26.72
C ARG A 796 -0.47 -41.44 28.10
N LYS A 797 0.13 -40.37 28.62
CA LYS A 797 -0.34 -39.74 29.86
C LYS A 797 -1.77 -39.21 29.75
N ALA A 798 -2.18 -38.80 28.57
CA ALA A 798 -3.54 -38.32 28.26
C ALA A 798 -4.51 -39.48 27.92
N GLY A 799 -4.08 -40.76 28.03
CA GLY A 799 -4.93 -41.92 27.86
C GLY A 799 -4.84 -42.61 26.50
N ALA A 800 -3.83 -42.29 25.68
CA ALA A 800 -3.58 -43.04 24.44
C ALA A 800 -3.20 -44.48 24.77
N GLY A 801 -3.96 -45.45 24.23
CA GLY A 801 -3.81 -46.90 24.48
C GLY A 801 -3.37 -47.66 23.24
N SER A 802 -4.06 -48.78 22.95
CA SER A 802 -3.73 -49.68 21.84
C SER A 802 -4.49 -49.37 20.55
N ASP A 803 -5.58 -48.59 20.61
CA ASP A 803 -6.46 -48.31 19.49
C ASP A 803 -6.31 -46.87 18.95
N LEU A 804 -6.60 -46.67 17.67
CA LEU A 804 -6.50 -45.37 16.98
C LEU A 804 -7.35 -44.28 17.63
N ALA A 805 -8.57 -44.62 18.07
CA ALA A 805 -9.49 -43.63 18.63
C ALA A 805 -8.95 -43.06 19.95
N SER A 806 -8.26 -43.85 20.77
CA SER A 806 -7.62 -43.35 22.00
C SER A 806 -6.47 -42.37 21.71
N TRP A 807 -5.65 -42.63 20.70
CA TRP A 807 -4.59 -41.70 20.28
C TRP A 807 -5.16 -40.43 19.75
N LEU A 808 -6.18 -40.48 18.88
CA LEU A 808 -6.85 -39.28 18.34
C LEU A 808 -7.57 -38.50 19.44
N LYS A 809 -8.23 -39.20 20.42
CA LYS A 809 -8.85 -38.53 21.57
C LYS A 809 -7.81 -37.76 22.40
N ALA A 810 -6.69 -38.40 22.71
CA ALA A 810 -5.60 -37.81 23.45
C ALA A 810 -5.01 -36.62 22.67
N HIS A 811 -4.81 -36.77 21.34
CA HIS A 811 -4.22 -35.75 20.49
C HIS A 811 -5.13 -34.53 20.32
N LEU A 812 -6.40 -34.71 19.95
CA LEU A 812 -7.39 -33.65 19.80
C LEU A 812 -7.82 -33.05 21.15
N GLY A 813 -7.59 -33.78 22.26
CA GLY A 813 -7.76 -33.26 23.61
C GLY A 813 -6.74 -32.17 23.99
N ARG A 814 -5.65 -32.03 23.24
CA ARG A 814 -4.61 -30.99 23.45
C ARG A 814 -4.95 -29.65 22.81
N VAL A 815 -6.04 -29.59 22.04
CA VAL A 815 -6.51 -28.33 21.44
C VAL A 815 -6.98 -27.39 22.53
N GLN A 816 -6.40 -26.21 22.60
CA GLN A 816 -6.71 -25.14 23.55
C GLN A 816 -7.45 -23.99 22.81
N PRO A 817 -8.08 -23.07 23.51
CA PRO A 817 -8.58 -21.83 22.90
C PRO A 817 -7.49 -21.11 22.10
N ASN A 818 -7.85 -20.58 20.95
CA ASN A 818 -6.96 -19.92 19.98
C ASN A 818 -5.95 -20.86 19.27
N ASP A 819 -6.04 -22.17 19.49
CA ASP A 819 -5.29 -23.14 18.68
C ASP A 819 -5.96 -23.35 17.31
N TYR A 820 -5.18 -23.86 16.38
CA TYR A 820 -5.69 -24.40 15.12
C TYR A 820 -5.28 -25.88 14.95
N VAL A 821 -6.04 -26.62 14.17
CA VAL A 821 -5.68 -27.98 13.77
C VAL A 821 -5.26 -27.96 12.31
N ALA A 822 -4.15 -28.62 11.98
CA ALA A 822 -3.71 -28.77 10.60
C ALA A 822 -3.70 -30.24 10.19
N LEU A 823 -4.48 -30.56 9.17
CA LEU A 823 -4.54 -31.87 8.53
C LEU A 823 -3.58 -31.84 7.32
N LEU A 824 -2.52 -32.64 7.37
CA LEU A 824 -1.43 -32.69 6.42
C LEU A 824 -1.46 -34.02 5.65
N ALA A 825 -2.07 -34.01 4.45
CA ALA A 825 -2.30 -35.26 3.69
C ALA A 825 -1.23 -35.45 2.61
N TYR A 826 -0.42 -36.48 2.70
CA TYR A 826 0.44 -36.97 1.63
C TYR A 826 -0.27 -38.11 0.90
N LEU A 827 -1.13 -37.71 -0.02
CA LEU A 827 -2.07 -38.56 -0.77
C LEU A 827 -2.35 -37.88 -2.12
N ASP A 828 -2.81 -38.65 -3.12
CA ASP A 828 -3.36 -38.06 -4.36
C ASP A 828 -4.45 -37.01 -4.04
N ARG A 829 -4.33 -35.80 -4.56
CA ARG A 829 -5.32 -34.73 -4.39
C ARG A 829 -6.47 -34.92 -5.40
N ASP A 830 -7.22 -36.02 -5.22
CA ASP A 830 -8.45 -36.29 -5.99
C ASP A 830 -9.70 -35.92 -5.18
N ASP A 831 -10.86 -35.88 -5.84
CA ASP A 831 -12.13 -35.49 -5.23
C ASP A 831 -12.52 -36.40 -4.05
N THR A 832 -12.16 -37.66 -4.08
CA THR A 832 -12.46 -38.65 -3.01
C THR A 832 -11.66 -38.34 -1.75
N ASN A 833 -10.36 -38.16 -1.90
CA ASN A 833 -9.47 -37.84 -0.78
C ASN A 833 -9.73 -36.42 -0.24
N ILE A 834 -9.98 -35.41 -1.13
CA ILE A 834 -10.41 -34.09 -0.72
C ILE A 834 -11.69 -34.18 0.12
N GLY A 835 -12.71 -34.88 -0.36
CA GLY A 835 -13.97 -35.05 0.36
C GLY A 835 -13.81 -35.72 1.73
N ALA A 836 -12.97 -36.75 1.84
CA ALA A 836 -12.67 -37.42 3.10
C ALA A 836 -11.97 -36.47 4.10
N MET A 837 -10.97 -35.70 3.63
CA MET A 837 -10.26 -34.71 4.46
C MET A 837 -11.18 -33.57 4.90
N GLN A 838 -12.06 -33.08 4.04
CA GLN A 838 -13.06 -32.06 4.40
C GLN A 838 -14.04 -32.58 5.47
N ASN A 839 -14.50 -33.83 5.38
CA ASN A 839 -15.37 -34.44 6.41
C ASN A 839 -14.68 -34.49 7.78
N ILE A 840 -13.40 -34.89 7.83
CA ILE A 840 -12.59 -34.91 9.05
C ILE A 840 -12.43 -33.47 9.59
N ARG A 841 -12.08 -32.51 8.72
CA ARG A 841 -11.94 -31.09 9.03
C ARG A 841 -13.18 -30.53 9.72
N MET A 842 -14.36 -30.69 9.08
CA MET A 842 -15.61 -30.13 9.61
C MET A 842 -15.99 -30.75 10.95
N ALA A 843 -15.80 -32.07 11.11
CA ALA A 843 -16.05 -32.74 12.38
C ALA A 843 -15.19 -32.17 13.53
N ILE A 844 -13.91 -31.90 13.27
CA ILE A 844 -13.01 -31.30 14.27
C ILE A 844 -13.40 -29.87 14.56
N ARG A 845 -13.59 -29.03 13.54
CA ARG A 845 -14.02 -27.64 13.69
C ARG A 845 -15.27 -27.50 14.55
N ASP A 846 -16.33 -28.24 14.18
CA ASP A 846 -17.65 -28.10 14.80
C ASP A 846 -17.65 -28.51 16.28
N ARG A 847 -16.83 -29.48 16.66
CA ARG A 847 -16.76 -29.96 18.03
C ARG A 847 -15.74 -29.24 18.90
N LYS A 848 -14.61 -28.85 18.32
CA LYS A 848 -13.52 -28.16 19.04
C LYS A 848 -13.60 -26.64 18.98
N ARG A 849 -14.42 -26.09 18.08
CA ARG A 849 -14.50 -24.66 17.80
C ARG A 849 -13.14 -24.08 17.39
N ALA A 850 -12.29 -24.91 16.83
CA ALA A 850 -10.93 -24.55 16.43
C ALA A 850 -10.85 -24.36 14.91
N ALA A 851 -10.09 -23.38 14.48
CA ALA A 851 -9.70 -23.24 13.09
C ALA A 851 -9.04 -24.53 12.58
N THR A 852 -9.41 -25.01 11.40
CA THR A 852 -8.88 -26.29 10.90
C THR A 852 -8.43 -26.14 9.44
N CYS A 853 -7.12 -26.25 9.20
CA CYS A 853 -6.50 -26.22 7.88
C CYS A 853 -6.46 -27.62 7.27
N VAL A 854 -6.51 -27.71 5.93
CA VAL A 854 -6.24 -28.92 5.19
C VAL A 854 -5.19 -28.63 4.13
N GLY A 855 -4.09 -29.35 4.11
CA GLY A 855 -3.04 -29.23 3.11
C GLY A 855 -2.69 -30.56 2.49
N PHE A 856 -2.50 -30.60 1.16
CA PHE A 856 -1.96 -31.77 0.47
C PHE A 856 -0.46 -31.61 0.25
N GLY A 857 0.32 -32.59 0.65
CA GLY A 857 1.77 -32.61 0.47
C GLY A 857 2.18 -33.23 -0.87
N PRO A 858 3.29 -32.77 -1.45
CA PRO A 858 4.22 -31.76 -0.93
C PRO A 858 3.79 -30.31 -1.13
N ARG A 859 2.69 -30.02 -1.78
CA ARG A 859 2.22 -28.65 -2.13
C ARG A 859 2.24 -27.70 -0.92
N PHE A 860 1.69 -28.10 0.24
CA PHE A 860 1.64 -27.24 1.42
C PHE A 860 3.02 -26.90 2.01
N LEU A 861 4.08 -27.66 1.71
CA LEU A 861 5.46 -27.32 2.10
C LEU A 861 5.91 -25.99 1.51
N HIS A 862 5.35 -25.64 0.37
CA HIS A 862 5.61 -24.43 -0.38
C HIS A 862 4.54 -23.34 -0.16
N SER A 863 3.70 -23.47 0.89
CA SER A 863 2.66 -22.49 1.27
C SER A 863 2.60 -22.31 2.78
N THR A 864 1.75 -23.07 3.48
CA THR A 864 1.53 -22.97 4.92
C THR A 864 2.69 -23.51 5.76
N GLY A 865 3.59 -24.30 5.19
CA GLY A 865 4.71 -24.92 5.88
C GLY A 865 5.60 -23.95 6.66
N GLN A 866 5.77 -22.70 6.18
CA GLN A 866 6.48 -21.65 6.89
C GLN A 866 5.76 -21.27 8.20
N ALA A 867 4.44 -21.05 8.15
CA ALA A 867 3.64 -20.68 9.33
C ALA A 867 3.58 -21.81 10.37
N TYR A 868 3.53 -23.06 9.94
CA TYR A 868 3.49 -24.22 10.84
C TYR A 868 4.78 -24.38 11.64
N LYS A 869 5.90 -23.96 11.08
CA LYS A 869 7.23 -24.06 11.68
C LYS A 869 7.67 -22.77 12.38
N GLY A 870 7.51 -21.62 11.74
CA GLY A 870 7.96 -20.32 12.22
C GLY A 870 6.93 -19.53 13.01
N GLY A 871 5.66 -19.87 12.88
CA GLY A 871 4.53 -19.25 13.59
C GLY A 871 4.45 -19.61 15.07
N PRO A 872 3.41 -19.12 15.77
CA PRO A 872 3.18 -19.43 17.18
C PRO A 872 2.94 -20.94 17.40
N ASN A 873 3.27 -21.44 18.59
CA ASN A 873 3.03 -22.85 18.93
C ASN A 873 1.56 -23.13 19.29
N THR A 874 0.65 -22.68 18.44
CA THR A 874 -0.81 -22.88 18.56
C THR A 874 -1.34 -23.96 17.61
N GLY A 875 -0.48 -24.59 16.79
CA GLY A 875 -0.85 -25.66 15.87
C GLY A 875 -0.92 -27.04 16.56
N VAL A 876 -1.95 -27.82 16.19
CA VAL A 876 -2.07 -29.27 16.49
C VAL A 876 -2.11 -29.98 15.14
N PHE A 877 -1.06 -30.77 14.86
CA PHE A 877 -0.80 -31.33 13.54
C PHE A 877 -1.16 -32.81 13.45
N LEU A 878 -2.00 -33.14 12.48
CA LEU A 878 -2.33 -34.53 12.13
C LEU A 878 -1.88 -34.79 10.70
N GLN A 879 -0.73 -35.47 10.55
CA GLN A 879 -0.23 -35.85 9.24
C GLN A 879 -0.79 -37.24 8.88
N ILE A 880 -1.32 -37.37 7.66
CA ILE A 880 -1.86 -38.63 7.11
C ILE A 880 -1.11 -38.94 5.83
N ARG A 881 -0.53 -40.11 5.72
CA ARG A 881 0.10 -40.61 4.51
C ARG A 881 -0.28 -42.04 4.20
N ALA A 882 -0.12 -42.46 2.95
CA ALA A 882 -0.22 -43.85 2.55
C ALA A 882 0.98 -44.24 1.66
N ASP A 883 1.25 -45.53 1.54
CA ASP A 883 2.15 -45.98 0.48
C ASP A 883 1.40 -46.05 -0.85
N SER A 884 2.04 -45.59 -1.92
CA SER A 884 1.46 -45.68 -3.24
C SER A 884 1.33 -47.12 -3.67
N ALA A 885 0.15 -47.51 -4.15
CA ALA A 885 -0.12 -48.88 -4.63
C ALA A 885 0.79 -49.30 -5.80
N ALA A 886 1.25 -48.31 -6.59
CA ALA A 886 2.25 -48.49 -7.64
C ALA A 886 3.12 -47.21 -7.68
N ASP A 887 4.41 -47.42 -7.52
CA ASP A 887 5.36 -46.31 -7.56
C ASP A 887 5.74 -45.93 -9.01
N LEU A 888 6.40 -44.77 -9.21
CA LEU A 888 6.89 -44.32 -10.50
C LEU A 888 8.35 -43.91 -10.40
N ASP A 889 9.17 -44.46 -11.29
CA ASP A 889 10.57 -44.09 -11.38
C ASP A 889 10.76 -42.66 -11.90
N VAL A 890 11.71 -41.95 -11.34
CA VAL A 890 12.19 -40.68 -11.90
C VAL A 890 13.38 -40.96 -12.84
N PRO A 891 13.26 -40.72 -14.15
CA PRO A 891 14.35 -41.03 -15.08
C PRO A 891 15.67 -40.37 -14.69
N GLY A 892 16.75 -41.15 -14.69
CA GLY A 892 18.08 -40.71 -14.33
C GLY A 892 18.34 -40.52 -12.83
N GLN A 893 17.39 -40.83 -11.98
CA GLN A 893 17.54 -40.81 -10.51
C GLN A 893 17.41 -42.23 -9.93
N LYS A 894 17.99 -42.44 -8.75
CA LYS A 894 17.79 -43.71 -7.99
C LYS A 894 16.51 -43.68 -7.18
N THR A 895 15.99 -42.51 -6.90
CA THR A 895 14.75 -42.31 -6.16
C THR A 895 13.55 -42.31 -7.11
N SER A 896 12.47 -42.93 -6.67
CA SER A 896 11.16 -42.84 -7.31
C SER A 896 10.35 -41.66 -6.77
N PHE A 897 9.23 -41.35 -7.41
CA PHE A 897 8.29 -40.35 -6.91
C PHE A 897 7.76 -40.66 -5.52
N GLY A 898 7.38 -41.92 -5.27
CA GLY A 898 6.90 -42.33 -3.94
C GLY A 898 7.97 -42.27 -2.84
N VAL A 899 9.25 -42.49 -3.19
CA VAL A 899 10.39 -42.32 -2.26
C VAL A 899 10.58 -40.84 -1.95
N ILE A 900 10.49 -39.96 -2.96
CA ILE A 900 10.60 -38.51 -2.77
C ILE A 900 9.49 -38.01 -1.85
N GLU A 901 8.24 -38.36 -2.12
CA GLU A 901 7.09 -38.00 -1.31
C GLU A 901 7.21 -38.49 0.14
N ALA A 902 7.61 -39.77 0.34
CA ALA A 902 7.84 -40.32 1.65
C ALA A 902 8.94 -39.58 2.42
N ALA A 903 10.03 -39.22 1.75
CA ALA A 903 11.11 -38.44 2.35
C ALA A 903 10.64 -37.00 2.73
N GLN A 904 9.82 -36.38 1.89
CA GLN A 904 9.21 -35.07 2.18
C GLN A 904 8.27 -35.11 3.37
N ALA A 905 7.38 -36.11 3.44
CA ALA A 905 6.46 -36.31 4.54
C ALA A 905 7.21 -36.52 5.87
N ARG A 906 8.25 -37.38 5.86
CA ARG A 906 9.07 -37.66 7.04
C ARG A 906 9.94 -36.48 7.45
N GLY A 907 10.53 -35.78 6.47
CA GLY A 907 11.36 -34.62 6.72
C GLY A 907 10.56 -33.47 7.36
N ASP A 908 9.37 -33.21 6.83
CA ASP A 908 8.45 -32.20 7.38
C ASP A 908 8.02 -32.53 8.81
N PHE A 909 7.59 -33.77 9.03
CA PHE A 909 7.20 -34.25 10.36
C PHE A 909 8.35 -34.15 11.36
N GLY A 910 9.57 -34.47 10.95
CA GLY A 910 10.77 -34.38 11.78
C GLY A 910 11.04 -32.95 12.23
N VAL A 911 10.87 -31.95 11.33
CA VAL A 911 11.03 -30.52 11.68
C VAL A 911 9.94 -30.06 12.65
N LEU A 912 8.69 -30.50 12.48
CA LEU A 912 7.62 -30.19 13.44
C LEU A 912 7.96 -30.72 14.83
N ALA A 913 8.44 -31.97 14.91
CA ALA A 913 8.88 -32.59 16.17
C ALA A 913 10.05 -31.83 16.82
N GLU A 914 11.09 -31.50 16.06
CA GLU A 914 12.25 -30.74 16.54
C GLU A 914 11.88 -29.35 17.08
N ARG A 915 10.84 -28.74 16.51
CA ARG A 915 10.29 -27.47 16.98
C ARG A 915 9.30 -27.62 18.15
N GLY A 916 9.16 -28.80 18.71
CA GLY A 916 8.26 -29.10 19.84
C GLY A 916 6.78 -28.90 19.49
N ARG A 917 6.42 -29.09 18.22
CA ARG A 917 5.02 -28.98 17.79
C ARG A 917 4.22 -30.20 18.27
N ARG A 918 2.93 -30.05 18.51
CA ARG A 918 1.99 -31.11 18.86
C ARG A 918 1.62 -31.90 17.61
N ALA A 919 2.43 -32.89 17.23
CA ALA A 919 2.30 -33.62 15.97
C ALA A 919 2.02 -35.11 16.16
N LEU A 920 1.12 -35.65 15.34
CA LEU A 920 0.80 -37.08 15.23
C LEU A 920 0.75 -37.44 13.75
N ARG A 921 1.41 -38.56 13.35
CA ARG A 921 1.37 -39.07 11.99
C ARG A 921 0.66 -40.40 11.93
N LEU A 922 -0.29 -40.53 11.01
CA LEU A 922 -1.00 -41.80 10.69
C LEU A 922 -0.53 -42.27 9.32
N HIS A 923 -0.11 -43.51 9.26
CA HIS A 923 0.30 -44.17 8.03
C HIS A 923 -0.67 -45.29 7.68
N ILE A 924 -1.33 -45.16 6.53
CA ILE A 924 -2.24 -46.19 5.99
C ILE A 924 -1.41 -47.22 5.24
N THR A 925 -1.41 -48.48 5.70
CA THR A 925 -0.65 -49.60 5.13
C THR A 925 -1.50 -50.50 4.23
N GLY A 926 -2.47 -49.96 3.51
CA GLY A 926 -3.37 -50.74 2.67
C GLY A 926 -4.25 -49.86 1.81
N ASP A 927 -5.51 -50.25 1.66
CA ASP A 927 -6.50 -49.50 0.88
C ASP A 927 -6.72 -48.09 1.48
N ILE A 928 -6.44 -47.06 0.69
CA ILE A 928 -6.46 -45.66 1.13
C ILE A 928 -7.87 -45.24 1.53
N ALA A 929 -8.88 -45.59 0.74
CA ALA A 929 -10.27 -45.19 1.00
C ALA A 929 -10.79 -45.81 2.30
N LYS A 930 -10.50 -47.11 2.54
CA LYS A 930 -10.83 -47.78 3.80
C LYS A 930 -10.07 -47.21 4.99
N GLY A 931 -8.78 -46.90 4.80
CA GLY A 931 -7.95 -46.26 5.81
C GLY A 931 -8.50 -44.87 6.21
N LEU A 932 -8.85 -44.02 5.26
CA LEU A 932 -9.46 -42.71 5.51
C LEU A 932 -10.84 -42.83 6.18
N ALA A 933 -11.66 -43.82 5.77
CA ALA A 933 -12.94 -44.10 6.45
C ALA A 933 -12.74 -44.52 7.92
N THR A 934 -11.71 -45.34 8.18
CA THR A 934 -11.34 -45.75 9.54
C THR A 934 -10.87 -44.55 10.38
N ILE A 935 -10.02 -43.73 9.83
CA ILE A 935 -9.55 -42.50 10.50
C ILE A 935 -10.73 -41.56 10.79
N GLY A 936 -11.61 -41.36 9.81
CA GLY A 936 -12.80 -40.53 9.98
C GLY A 936 -13.73 -41.03 11.10
N ALA A 937 -13.99 -42.34 11.14
CA ALA A 937 -14.78 -42.97 12.22
C ALA A 937 -14.10 -42.81 13.59
N ALA A 938 -12.77 -42.99 13.64
CA ALA A 938 -12.00 -42.83 14.88
C ALA A 938 -11.99 -41.38 15.36
N VAL A 939 -11.90 -40.39 14.45
CA VAL A 939 -12.06 -38.95 14.77
C VAL A 939 -13.44 -38.67 15.34
N GLN A 940 -14.51 -39.19 14.71
CA GLN A 940 -15.87 -39.02 15.23
C GLN A 940 -16.03 -39.63 16.62
N SER A 941 -15.40 -40.77 16.86
CA SER A 941 -15.39 -41.44 18.21
C SER A 941 -14.61 -40.59 19.22
N ALA A 942 -13.47 -40.06 18.82
CA ALA A 942 -12.60 -39.24 19.68
C ALA A 942 -13.21 -37.91 20.11
N LEU A 943 -14.15 -37.40 19.30
CA LEU A 943 -14.85 -36.12 19.53
C LEU A 943 -16.13 -36.27 20.37
N LYS A 944 -16.57 -37.48 20.63
CA LYS A 944 -17.67 -37.74 21.57
C LYS A 944 -17.20 -37.58 23.01
#